data_1b2b7ea61d74a97c4fa22765799425b7
#
_entry.id   1b2b7ea61d74a97c4fa22765799425b7
#
_cell.length_a   1.000
_cell.length_b   1.000
_cell.length_c   1.000
_cell.angle_alpha   90.00
_cell.angle_beta   90.00
_cell.angle_gamma   90.00
#
_symmetry.space_group_name_H-M   'P 1'
#
loop_
_entity.id
_entity.type
_entity.pdbx_description
1 polymer ?
#
loop_
_entity_poly.entity_id
_entity_poly.type
_entity_poly.pdbx_seq_one_letter_code
_entity_poly.pdbx_strand_id
1 'polypeptide(L)'
;MVVDGHSLAYRAFFALPVENFTTKDNQHTNGIYGFLSMLVNLIKAERPTHMAIAFDTSRHSFRTDEYPEYKATRSESPQEFKGQIPLLQDCLAAMSIPVLTKEGIEADDILATLASQGAEQGYEVLVVSGDRDTIQLVNDDVTLLYPSVQGVSQLKRYDPTTVQERYGVRPEQYPDIAALVGETSDNLPGVPKVGEKTAVKWLTQFGSLDELIARADEIKGVVGGNLRDHIDDVRRNRKLNRLLTDVDLPVGPGDLAVSPIDPQAVRDIFARLEFRTLLPRVFEAVGAGEVADDPASVVVLPVPVEVAPAELAAWAAGQGGDISLRVATQGGVPVRIGAATLTELRESDWTDAAADALREWIESDAPKVLHDAKPQVKALIRQGIRLRGLAYDTSLAGWMLRPSFPDKTLADLVERYLGEKLPEADPSQLVPETEGATPSQEAWFALRVADALREDIPESVGEVLVDIELPTLLTLADMEVAGVAVSHEVLSTFSGELAARAEGLAQEAFSVVGREFNLGSPKQLQEVLFEDLQLPKTRKTKTGYSTDAAVLADLQESHPHPFLSLLLQHREATKLRQIIESLDTAIGDDHRVRTTYVQTGSQTGRLSSTDPNLQNIPVRTEESRRIRSAFEVGEGYEALLTADYSQIEMRIMAHLSGDEGLIEAFNSGEDLHRFVGARVFGVEPSDVTPAMRTKVKAMSYGLVYGLSAFGLSKQLRIEQSEAKQLMVEYFARFGAVRDYLRASVMKAKEVGYTETIFGRRRPFPDLASPNRVLRENAERAALNAPIQGSAADIMKIALLHIHDDLRSEQLSSRVLLQIHDELVVEVAPGEWDATERIVRARMGDAADLSVPLDVQVGRGRDWNEAAH
;
A
#
# COMPACT_ATOMS: atom_id res chain seq x y z
N MET A 1 -22.10 11.72 29.12
CA MET A 1 -20.85 11.63 28.30
C MET A 1 -20.86 12.75 27.25
N VAL A 2 -19.82 13.55 27.19
CA VAL A 2 -19.64 14.61 26.19
C VAL A 2 -18.35 14.35 25.40
N VAL A 3 -18.40 14.46 24.06
CA VAL A 3 -17.34 13.99 23.17
C VAL A 3 -16.90 15.12 22.24
N ASP A 4 -15.59 15.32 22.12
CA ASP A 4 -14.97 16.21 21.15
C ASP A 4 -14.96 15.54 19.76
N GLY A 5 -15.92 15.93 18.92
CA GLY A 5 -16.12 15.34 17.61
C GLY A 5 -14.98 15.64 16.64
N HIS A 6 -14.49 16.88 16.65
CA HIS A 6 -13.47 17.32 15.69
C HIS A 6 -12.11 16.67 15.98
N SER A 7 -11.64 16.71 17.22
CA SER A 7 -10.37 16.14 17.65
C SER A 7 -10.33 14.63 17.42
N LEU A 8 -11.39 13.91 17.77
CA LEU A 8 -11.43 12.46 17.61
C LEU A 8 -11.58 12.02 16.14
N ALA A 9 -12.40 12.73 15.35
CA ALA A 9 -12.51 12.45 13.90
C ALA A 9 -11.17 12.70 13.18
N TYR A 10 -10.45 13.76 13.55
CA TYR A 10 -9.13 14.05 13.01
C TYR A 10 -8.11 12.95 13.34
N ARG A 11 -8.10 12.46 14.56
CA ARG A 11 -7.25 11.33 14.98
C ARG A 11 -7.62 10.04 14.25
N ALA A 12 -8.90 9.75 14.10
CA ALA A 12 -9.40 8.58 13.36
C ALA A 12 -8.99 8.63 11.88
N PHE A 13 -9.07 9.80 11.27
CA PHE A 13 -8.65 10.01 9.88
C PHE A 13 -7.17 9.65 9.64
N PHE A 14 -6.28 10.01 10.55
CA PHE A 14 -4.85 9.67 10.43
C PHE A 14 -4.48 8.27 10.95
N ALA A 15 -5.37 7.62 11.68
CA ALA A 15 -5.15 6.26 12.18
C ALA A 15 -5.48 5.17 11.15
N LEU A 16 -6.39 5.46 10.22
CA LEU A 16 -6.85 4.53 9.20
C LEU A 16 -6.41 4.99 7.80
N PRO A 17 -5.83 4.09 6.98
CA PRO A 17 -5.45 4.42 5.61
C PRO A 17 -6.67 4.84 4.79
N VAL A 18 -6.63 5.99 4.14
CA VAL A 18 -7.73 6.53 3.31
C VAL A 18 -8.14 5.54 2.23
N GLU A 19 -7.16 4.83 1.72
CA GLU A 19 -7.26 3.88 0.61
C GLU A 19 -8.23 2.73 0.89
N ASN A 20 -8.31 2.27 2.14
CA ASN A 20 -9.16 1.15 2.54
C ASN A 20 -10.60 1.58 2.86
N PHE A 21 -10.86 2.88 2.90
CA PHE A 21 -12.14 3.45 3.32
C PHE A 21 -12.64 4.49 2.31
N THR A 22 -12.86 4.03 1.08
CA THR A 22 -13.38 4.85 -0.02
C THR A 22 -14.55 4.11 -0.65
N THR A 23 -15.70 4.78 -0.76
CA THR A 23 -16.91 4.21 -1.41
C THR A 23 -16.71 4.06 -2.92
N LYS A 24 -17.63 3.35 -3.59
CA LYS A 24 -17.63 3.23 -5.06
C LYS A 24 -17.65 4.60 -5.76
N ASP A 25 -18.27 5.61 -5.15
CA ASP A 25 -18.35 6.98 -5.65
C ASP A 25 -17.14 7.86 -5.27
N ASN A 26 -16.02 7.24 -4.88
CA ASN A 26 -14.80 7.92 -4.44
C ASN A 26 -14.96 8.83 -3.20
N GLN A 27 -15.97 8.61 -2.36
CA GLN A 27 -16.14 9.31 -1.10
C GLN A 27 -15.21 8.67 -0.04
N HIS A 28 -14.29 9.44 0.50
CA HIS A 28 -13.44 9.00 1.62
C HIS A 28 -14.25 8.91 2.92
N THR A 29 -14.10 7.81 3.65
CA THR A 29 -14.91 7.49 4.85
C THR A 29 -14.09 7.01 6.05
N ASN A 30 -12.75 6.99 5.95
CA ASN A 30 -11.86 6.50 7.00
C ASN A 30 -12.02 7.23 8.35
N GLY A 31 -12.14 8.56 8.33
CA GLY A 31 -12.38 9.35 9.53
C GLY A 31 -13.72 9.05 10.18
N ILE A 32 -14.78 8.91 9.37
CA ILE A 32 -16.13 8.56 9.82
C ILE A 32 -16.14 7.15 10.43
N TYR A 33 -15.61 6.17 9.70
CA TYR A 33 -15.57 4.77 10.16
C TYR A 33 -14.80 4.62 11.48
N GLY A 34 -13.62 5.23 11.56
CA GLY A 34 -12.78 5.18 12.76
C GLY A 34 -13.43 5.86 13.95
N PHE A 35 -14.05 7.02 13.74
CA PHE A 35 -14.80 7.73 14.77
C PHE A 35 -15.99 6.91 15.29
N LEU A 36 -16.84 6.43 14.40
CA LEU A 36 -18.02 5.63 14.78
C LEU A 36 -17.63 4.31 15.44
N SER A 37 -16.56 3.65 14.97
CA SER A 37 -16.03 2.44 15.63
C SER A 37 -15.61 2.69 17.07
N MET A 38 -14.96 3.82 17.34
CA MET A 38 -14.57 4.22 18.68
C MET A 38 -15.78 4.59 19.53
N LEU A 39 -16.72 5.35 18.97
CA LEU A 39 -17.95 5.77 19.66
C LEU A 39 -18.78 4.57 20.09
N VAL A 40 -18.95 3.58 19.21
CA VAL A 40 -19.64 2.31 19.53
C VAL A 40 -18.99 1.59 20.70
N ASN A 41 -17.67 1.51 20.72
CA ASN A 41 -16.94 0.89 21.84
C ASN A 41 -17.12 1.69 23.15
N LEU A 42 -17.12 3.03 23.08
CA LEU A 42 -17.39 3.90 24.22
C LEU A 42 -18.79 3.71 24.78
N ILE A 43 -19.81 3.68 23.90
CA ILE A 43 -21.20 3.46 24.32
C ILE A 43 -21.35 2.10 25.02
N LYS A 44 -20.73 1.04 24.48
CA LYS A 44 -20.75 -0.30 25.10
C LYS A 44 -20.05 -0.35 26.46
N ALA A 45 -18.89 0.30 26.56
CA ALA A 45 -18.06 0.28 27.77
C ALA A 45 -18.67 1.12 28.90
N GLU A 46 -19.06 2.36 28.58
CA GLU A 46 -19.44 3.36 29.59
C GLU A 46 -20.98 3.45 29.80
N ARG A 47 -21.79 2.95 28.86
CA ARG A 47 -23.27 2.94 28.91
C ARG A 47 -23.88 4.28 29.36
N PRO A 48 -23.59 5.38 28.64
CA PRO A 48 -24.03 6.70 29.05
C PRO A 48 -25.56 6.80 29.03
N THR A 49 -26.14 7.46 30.03
CA THR A 49 -27.56 7.77 30.05
C THR A 49 -27.90 9.05 29.27
N HIS A 50 -26.92 9.95 29.17
CA HIS A 50 -27.01 11.22 28.43
C HIS A 50 -25.73 11.37 27.59
N MET A 51 -25.88 11.86 26.38
CA MET A 51 -24.72 12.00 25.47
C MET A 51 -24.88 13.16 24.49
N ALA A 52 -23.76 13.85 24.20
CA ALA A 52 -23.68 14.81 23.11
C ALA A 52 -22.26 14.82 22.51
N ILE A 53 -22.17 15.27 21.26
CA ILE A 53 -20.90 15.44 20.55
C ILE A 53 -20.78 16.89 20.11
N ALA A 54 -19.69 17.55 20.49
CA ALA A 54 -19.42 18.94 20.13
C ALA A 54 -18.49 19.02 18.90
N PHE A 55 -18.77 19.96 17.99
CA PHE A 55 -17.92 20.26 16.83
C PHE A 55 -17.65 21.75 16.73
N ASP A 56 -16.46 22.10 16.24
CA ASP A 56 -16.12 23.47 15.86
C ASP A 56 -16.90 23.87 14.60
N THR A 57 -17.41 25.09 14.55
CA THR A 57 -18.06 25.65 13.36
C THR A 57 -17.05 26.23 12.34
N SER A 58 -15.99 26.85 12.86
CA SER A 58 -14.95 27.51 12.06
C SER A 58 -13.65 27.61 12.86
N ARG A 59 -12.60 28.14 12.22
CA ARG A 59 -11.35 28.52 12.92
C ARG A 59 -11.44 29.84 13.66
N HIS A 60 -12.51 30.58 13.48
CA HIS A 60 -12.73 31.87 14.11
C HIS A 60 -13.44 31.68 15.43
N SER A 61 -12.82 32.14 16.51
CA SER A 61 -13.37 32.11 17.87
C SER A 61 -12.98 33.41 18.59
N PHE A 62 -13.57 33.64 19.74
CA PHE A 62 -13.20 34.81 20.60
C PHE A 62 -11.70 34.85 20.92
N ARG A 63 -11.01 33.65 20.88
CA ARG A 63 -9.57 33.58 21.10
C ARG A 63 -8.79 34.17 19.92
N THR A 64 -9.26 33.97 18.69
CA THR A 64 -8.64 34.59 17.51
C THR A 64 -8.92 36.08 17.42
N ASP A 65 -10.05 36.54 17.96
CA ASP A 65 -10.35 37.99 18.06
C ASP A 65 -9.41 38.69 19.05
N GLU A 66 -9.09 38.02 20.16
CA GLU A 66 -8.21 38.54 21.18
C GLU A 66 -6.72 38.43 20.82
N TYR A 67 -6.35 37.33 20.14
CA TYR A 67 -4.99 37.08 19.69
C TYR A 67 -4.99 36.50 18.27
N PRO A 68 -4.83 37.35 17.24
CA PRO A 68 -4.91 36.90 15.82
C PRO A 68 -3.91 35.83 15.44
N GLU A 69 -2.80 35.70 16.20
CA GLU A 69 -1.80 34.66 15.96
C GLU A 69 -2.17 33.29 16.58
N TYR A 70 -3.26 33.22 17.37
CA TYR A 70 -3.76 31.98 17.94
C TYR A 70 -4.07 30.94 16.85
N LYS A 71 -3.48 29.75 16.96
CA LYS A 71 -3.59 28.66 15.98
C LYS A 71 -3.19 29.02 14.53
N ALA A 72 -2.56 30.17 14.29
CA ALA A 72 -2.20 30.64 12.93
C ALA A 72 -1.16 29.73 12.23
N THR A 73 -0.36 29.00 12.98
CA THR A 73 0.64 28.06 12.46
C THR A 73 0.08 26.68 12.12
N ARG A 74 -1.18 26.38 12.49
CA ARG A 74 -1.82 25.11 12.15
C ARG A 74 -2.04 25.04 10.62
N SER A 75 -1.52 23.99 9.98
CA SER A 75 -1.79 23.70 8.57
C SER A 75 -3.29 23.51 8.34
N GLU A 76 -3.76 23.80 7.13
CA GLU A 76 -5.13 23.46 6.76
C GLU A 76 -5.37 21.94 6.84
N SER A 77 -6.56 21.56 7.35
CA SER A 77 -7.00 20.17 7.34
C SER A 77 -7.13 19.68 5.90
N PRO A 78 -6.76 18.42 5.60
CA PRO A 78 -6.96 17.83 4.29
C PRO A 78 -8.41 18.00 3.80
N GLN A 79 -8.60 18.20 2.51
CA GLN A 79 -9.94 18.34 1.93
C GLN A 79 -10.76 17.06 2.12
N GLU A 80 -10.08 15.93 2.01
CA GLU A 80 -10.64 14.60 2.25
C GLU A 80 -11.22 14.46 3.67
N PHE A 81 -10.61 15.11 4.64
CA PHE A 81 -11.14 15.18 6.01
C PHE A 81 -12.31 16.16 6.11
N LYS A 82 -12.19 17.35 5.53
CA LYS A 82 -13.26 18.36 5.61
C LYS A 82 -14.59 17.85 5.05
N GLY A 83 -14.55 17.06 3.96
CA GLY A 83 -15.73 16.45 3.36
C GLY A 83 -16.40 15.38 4.22
N GLN A 84 -15.68 14.78 5.17
CA GLN A 84 -16.22 13.73 6.03
C GLN A 84 -16.99 14.26 7.26
N ILE A 85 -16.73 15.49 7.72
CA ILE A 85 -17.38 16.03 8.93
C ILE A 85 -18.89 16.16 8.78
N PRO A 86 -19.45 16.74 7.68
CA PRO A 86 -20.91 16.78 7.49
C PRO A 86 -21.54 15.37 7.44
N LEU A 87 -20.89 14.43 6.75
CA LEU A 87 -21.36 13.05 6.66
C LEU A 87 -21.32 12.34 8.02
N LEU A 88 -20.30 12.62 8.84
CA LEU A 88 -20.25 12.12 10.22
C LEU A 88 -21.40 12.68 11.05
N GLN A 89 -21.71 13.97 10.91
CA GLN A 89 -22.84 14.59 11.60
C GLN A 89 -24.16 13.98 11.15
N ASP A 90 -24.33 13.67 9.85
CA ASP A 90 -25.51 12.96 9.34
C ASP A 90 -25.62 11.55 9.96
N CYS A 91 -24.51 10.81 10.11
CA CYS A 91 -24.50 9.52 10.80
C CYS A 91 -24.94 9.64 12.26
N LEU A 92 -24.44 10.65 12.98
CA LEU A 92 -24.80 10.90 14.36
C LEU A 92 -26.28 11.28 14.51
N ALA A 93 -26.80 12.09 13.59
CA ALA A 93 -28.23 12.44 13.55
C ALA A 93 -29.10 11.20 13.32
N ALA A 94 -28.73 10.31 12.38
CA ALA A 94 -29.41 9.04 12.16
C ALA A 94 -29.38 8.13 13.41
N MET A 95 -28.28 8.19 14.18
CA MET A 95 -28.12 7.49 15.46
C MET A 95 -28.82 8.20 16.63
N SER A 96 -29.58 9.24 16.40
CA SER A 96 -30.26 10.07 17.43
C SER A 96 -29.28 10.65 18.48
N ILE A 97 -28.03 10.90 18.10
CA ILE A 97 -27.01 11.46 18.96
C ILE A 97 -26.94 12.98 18.73
N PRO A 98 -27.20 13.82 19.74
CA PRO A 98 -27.15 15.26 19.62
C PRO A 98 -25.76 15.77 19.22
N VAL A 99 -25.70 16.58 18.17
CA VAL A 99 -24.53 17.32 17.72
C VAL A 99 -24.68 18.77 18.12
N LEU A 100 -23.70 19.30 18.85
CA LEU A 100 -23.70 20.68 19.35
C LEU A 100 -22.60 21.49 18.69
N THR A 101 -23.00 22.68 18.24
CA THR A 101 -22.09 23.67 17.66
C THR A 101 -22.51 25.06 18.10
N LYS A 102 -21.57 25.99 18.21
CA LYS A 102 -21.89 27.40 18.47
C LYS A 102 -20.91 28.30 17.74
N GLU A 103 -21.41 29.29 17.02
CA GLU A 103 -20.58 30.24 16.30
C GLU A 103 -19.71 31.07 17.23
N GLY A 104 -18.40 31.20 16.91
CA GLY A 104 -17.44 31.95 17.72
C GLY A 104 -16.98 31.24 19.01
N ILE A 105 -17.43 30.03 19.26
CA ILE A 105 -17.08 29.18 20.41
C ILE A 105 -16.46 27.88 19.92
N GLU A 106 -15.40 27.43 20.59
CA GLU A 106 -14.73 26.17 20.29
C GLU A 106 -15.45 24.97 20.94
N ALA A 107 -15.33 23.79 20.36
CA ALA A 107 -15.94 22.57 20.89
C ALA A 107 -15.58 22.31 22.34
N ASP A 108 -14.34 22.57 22.75
CA ASP A 108 -13.86 22.38 24.12
C ASP A 108 -14.60 23.27 25.15
N ASP A 109 -15.03 24.48 24.77
CA ASP A 109 -15.85 25.35 25.63
C ASP A 109 -17.26 24.79 25.79
N ILE A 110 -17.84 24.18 24.76
CA ILE A 110 -19.13 23.48 24.85
C ILE A 110 -19.02 22.28 25.79
N LEU A 111 -17.93 21.47 25.63
CA LEU A 111 -17.65 20.35 26.54
C LEU A 111 -17.50 20.81 27.99
N ALA A 112 -16.75 21.90 28.22
CA ALA A 112 -16.52 22.44 29.54
C ALA A 112 -17.81 22.93 30.19
N THR A 113 -18.66 23.61 29.42
CA THR A 113 -19.96 24.11 29.90
C THR A 113 -20.87 22.94 30.27
N LEU A 114 -21.03 21.93 29.43
CA LEU A 114 -21.86 20.76 29.73
C LEU A 114 -21.29 19.93 30.88
N ALA A 115 -19.97 19.82 30.99
CA ALA A 115 -19.33 19.11 32.10
C ALA A 115 -19.57 19.81 33.43
N SER A 116 -19.44 21.13 33.48
CA SER A 116 -19.70 21.92 34.68
C SER A 116 -21.18 21.82 35.10
N GLN A 117 -22.10 22.09 34.16
CA GLN A 117 -23.54 22.00 34.42
C GLN A 117 -23.98 20.58 34.83
N GLY A 118 -23.39 19.55 34.23
CA GLY A 118 -23.69 18.16 34.57
C GLY A 118 -23.24 17.84 36.01
N ALA A 119 -22.03 18.20 36.39
CA ALA A 119 -21.53 18.01 37.74
C ALA A 119 -22.41 18.75 38.76
N GLU A 120 -22.80 20.02 38.51
CA GLU A 120 -23.69 20.81 39.36
C GLU A 120 -25.07 20.16 39.51
N GLN A 121 -25.56 19.44 38.52
CA GLN A 121 -26.82 18.72 38.54
C GLN A 121 -26.70 17.29 39.13
N GLY A 122 -25.50 16.87 39.55
CA GLY A 122 -25.24 15.61 40.22
C GLY A 122 -25.06 14.41 39.23
N TYR A 123 -24.70 14.68 37.99
CA TYR A 123 -24.30 13.64 37.05
C TYR A 123 -22.84 13.24 37.26
N GLU A 124 -22.52 11.97 37.09
CA GLU A 124 -21.16 11.51 36.80
C GLU A 124 -20.85 11.84 35.34
N VAL A 125 -19.88 12.71 35.12
CA VAL A 125 -19.57 13.25 33.78
C VAL A 125 -18.32 12.60 33.21
N LEU A 126 -18.43 12.10 31.97
CA LEU A 126 -17.32 11.62 31.15
C LEU A 126 -17.05 12.62 30.02
N VAL A 127 -15.89 13.24 30.02
CA VAL A 127 -15.40 14.07 28.92
C VAL A 127 -14.47 13.25 28.08
N VAL A 128 -14.73 13.15 26.75
CA VAL A 128 -13.88 12.39 25.80
C VAL A 128 -13.23 13.38 24.84
N SER A 129 -11.98 13.71 25.05
CA SER A 129 -11.22 14.63 24.19
C SER A 129 -9.75 14.24 24.08
N GLY A 130 -9.17 14.51 22.91
CA GLY A 130 -7.74 14.41 22.69
C GLY A 130 -6.97 15.71 22.97
N ASP A 131 -7.64 16.75 23.45
CA ASP A 131 -7.01 18.00 23.84
C ASP A 131 -6.63 17.99 25.32
N ARG A 132 -5.42 18.49 25.63
CA ARG A 132 -4.91 18.55 27.01
C ARG A 132 -5.57 19.65 27.82
N ASP A 133 -6.13 20.65 27.17
CA ASP A 133 -6.81 21.75 27.88
C ASP A 133 -8.02 21.25 28.66
N THR A 134 -8.64 20.15 28.22
CA THR A 134 -9.75 19.50 28.93
C THR A 134 -9.34 18.87 30.26
N ILE A 135 -8.03 18.73 30.58
CA ILE A 135 -7.54 18.26 31.90
C ILE A 135 -8.04 19.17 33.02
N GLN A 136 -8.18 20.48 32.76
CA GLN A 136 -8.66 21.44 33.75
C GLN A 136 -10.09 21.16 34.25
N LEU A 137 -10.86 20.35 33.51
CA LEU A 137 -12.26 20.03 33.84
C LEU A 137 -12.38 18.89 34.86
N VAL A 138 -11.30 18.13 35.05
CA VAL A 138 -11.30 16.94 35.89
C VAL A 138 -11.53 17.33 37.36
N ASN A 139 -12.50 16.67 37.98
CA ASN A 139 -12.80 16.80 39.41
C ASN A 139 -13.43 15.50 39.92
N ASP A 140 -14.01 15.50 41.12
CA ASP A 140 -14.59 14.27 41.70
C ASP A 140 -15.81 13.74 40.94
N ASP A 141 -16.52 14.59 40.17
CA ASP A 141 -17.68 14.26 39.35
C ASP A 141 -17.39 14.21 37.85
N VAL A 142 -16.21 14.68 37.41
CA VAL A 142 -15.82 14.77 35.99
C VAL A 142 -14.54 13.96 35.74
N THR A 143 -14.64 12.93 34.95
CA THR A 143 -13.51 12.11 34.48
C THR A 143 -13.20 12.39 33.01
N LEU A 144 -11.91 12.60 32.68
CA LEU A 144 -11.47 12.74 31.29
C LEU A 144 -11.02 11.39 30.73
N LEU A 145 -11.59 10.99 29.59
CA LEU A 145 -11.17 9.86 28.78
C LEU A 145 -10.28 10.36 27.64
N TYR A 146 -8.98 10.14 27.75
CA TYR A 146 -7.96 10.69 26.85
C TYR A 146 -7.39 9.60 25.93
N PRO A 147 -7.39 9.76 24.58
CA PRO A 147 -6.85 8.79 23.63
C PRO A 147 -5.36 8.55 23.84
N SER A 148 -4.94 7.28 23.89
CA SER A 148 -3.53 6.93 24.04
C SER A 148 -2.76 7.11 22.72
N VAL A 149 -1.41 7.17 22.82
CA VAL A 149 -0.52 7.26 21.66
C VAL A 149 -0.52 5.95 20.84
N GLN A 150 -0.97 4.83 21.43
CA GLN A 150 -0.97 3.50 20.81
C GLN A 150 -2.23 3.20 19.98
N GLY A 151 -3.18 4.11 19.90
CA GLY A 151 -4.38 4.00 19.07
C GLY A 151 -5.62 4.62 19.73
N VAL A 152 -6.61 4.94 18.90
CA VAL A 152 -7.87 5.55 19.35
C VAL A 152 -8.76 4.58 20.15
N SER A 153 -8.46 3.28 20.15
CA SER A 153 -9.23 2.26 20.87
C SER A 153 -8.87 2.12 22.37
N GLN A 154 -7.75 2.71 22.81
CA GLN A 154 -7.32 2.65 24.21
C GLN A 154 -7.35 4.06 24.82
N LEU A 155 -8.34 4.29 25.68
CA LEU A 155 -8.49 5.55 26.41
C LEU A 155 -7.87 5.44 27.79
N LYS A 156 -7.15 6.49 28.20
CA LYS A 156 -6.67 6.65 29.58
C LYS A 156 -7.70 7.44 30.36
N ARG A 157 -8.04 6.94 31.55
CA ARG A 157 -8.91 7.67 32.48
C ARG A 157 -8.06 8.62 33.32
N TYR A 158 -8.45 9.86 33.37
CA TYR A 158 -7.86 10.87 34.25
C TYR A 158 -8.90 11.32 35.25
N ASP A 159 -8.66 11.01 36.51
CA ASP A 159 -9.28 11.54 37.70
C ASP A 159 -8.31 12.54 38.39
N PRO A 160 -8.70 13.23 39.47
CA PRO A 160 -7.84 14.20 40.12
C PRO A 160 -6.52 13.59 40.61
N THR A 161 -6.53 12.34 41.07
CA THR A 161 -5.35 11.62 41.53
C THR A 161 -4.37 11.35 40.39
N THR A 162 -4.87 10.83 39.30
CA THR A 162 -4.07 10.51 38.10
C THR A 162 -3.47 11.78 37.47
N VAL A 163 -4.21 12.89 37.45
CA VAL A 163 -3.69 14.19 36.98
C VAL A 163 -2.57 14.67 37.91
N GLN A 164 -2.75 14.60 39.23
CA GLN A 164 -1.74 15.00 40.21
C GLN A 164 -0.47 14.14 40.10
N GLU A 165 -0.61 12.83 39.96
CA GLU A 165 0.53 11.93 39.80
C GLU A 165 1.33 12.19 38.51
N ARG A 166 0.62 12.52 37.43
CA ARG A 166 1.24 12.68 36.12
C ARG A 166 1.81 14.07 35.90
N TYR A 167 1.08 15.11 36.27
CA TYR A 167 1.43 16.50 35.98
C TYR A 167 1.96 17.28 37.20
N GLY A 168 1.86 16.68 38.37
CA GLY A 168 2.37 17.28 39.64
C GLY A 168 1.57 18.47 40.17
N VAL A 169 0.40 18.72 39.61
CA VAL A 169 -0.52 19.80 39.98
C VAL A 169 -1.96 19.32 40.03
N ARG A 170 -2.86 20.06 40.65
CA ARG A 170 -4.29 19.79 40.60
C ARG A 170 -4.84 20.14 39.20
N PRO A 171 -5.92 19.48 38.74
CA PRO A 171 -6.50 19.72 37.43
C PRO A 171 -6.74 21.21 37.09
N GLU A 172 -7.32 21.96 37.97
CA GLU A 172 -7.61 23.40 37.81
C GLU A 172 -6.37 24.28 37.63
N GLN A 173 -5.18 23.74 37.95
CA GLN A 173 -3.89 24.43 37.75
C GLN A 173 -3.21 24.10 36.43
N TYR A 174 -3.80 23.20 35.65
CA TYR A 174 -3.20 22.82 34.35
C TYR A 174 -3.07 23.99 33.35
N PRO A 175 -4.07 24.90 33.23
CA PRO A 175 -3.93 26.11 32.40
C PRO A 175 -2.80 27.04 32.88
N ASP A 176 -2.42 27.01 34.17
CA ASP A 176 -1.30 27.76 34.69
C ASP A 176 0.04 27.22 34.22
N ILE A 177 0.17 25.89 34.15
CA ILE A 177 1.35 25.23 33.52
C ILE A 177 1.41 25.60 32.04
N ALA A 178 0.31 25.44 31.30
CA ALA A 178 0.25 25.73 29.86
C ALA A 178 0.60 27.23 29.60
N ALA A 179 0.14 28.13 30.42
CA ALA A 179 0.47 29.54 30.28
C ALA A 179 1.97 29.86 30.49
N LEU A 180 2.63 29.16 31.41
CA LEU A 180 4.06 29.36 31.71
C LEU A 180 4.97 28.67 30.67
N VAL A 181 4.61 27.48 30.23
CA VAL A 181 5.40 26.67 29.31
C VAL A 181 5.17 27.06 27.85
N GLY A 182 3.95 27.56 27.57
CA GLY A 182 3.47 27.82 26.20
C GLY A 182 2.93 26.56 25.51
N GLU A 183 2.14 26.77 24.50
CA GLU A 183 1.56 25.72 23.66
C GLU A 183 1.88 25.94 22.18
N THR A 184 2.81 25.14 21.69
CA THR A 184 3.25 25.23 20.28
C THR A 184 2.13 24.91 19.31
N SER A 185 1.22 24.00 19.67
CA SER A 185 0.03 23.63 18.88
C SER A 185 -0.91 24.80 18.65
N ASP A 186 -0.98 25.72 19.61
CA ASP A 186 -1.88 26.87 19.61
C ASP A 186 -1.16 28.19 19.32
N ASN A 187 0.14 28.07 19.01
CA ASN A 187 1.01 29.22 18.75
C ASN A 187 1.09 30.21 19.92
N LEU A 188 1.04 29.67 21.14
CA LEU A 188 1.17 30.44 22.35
C LEU A 188 2.61 30.34 22.91
N PRO A 189 3.43 31.38 22.82
CA PRO A 189 4.80 31.34 23.31
C PRO A 189 4.84 31.32 24.84
N GLY A 190 5.61 30.40 25.42
CA GLY A 190 5.85 30.34 26.85
C GLY A 190 7.04 31.18 27.29
N VAL A 191 7.29 31.18 28.58
CA VAL A 191 8.45 31.86 29.19
C VAL A 191 9.75 31.15 28.74
N PRO A 192 10.72 31.85 28.13
CA PRO A 192 11.95 31.26 27.66
C PRO A 192 12.71 30.49 28.75
N LYS A 193 13.12 29.24 28.45
CA LYS A 193 13.80 28.30 29.35
C LYS A 193 12.96 27.82 30.55
N VAL A 194 11.66 28.04 30.56
CA VAL A 194 10.72 27.45 31.50
C VAL A 194 10.05 26.24 30.85
N GLY A 195 10.27 25.07 31.38
CA GLY A 195 9.58 23.85 31.01
C GLY A 195 8.66 23.36 32.12
N GLU A 196 7.92 22.29 31.83
CA GLU A 196 6.91 21.70 32.73
C GLU A 196 7.40 21.51 34.17
N LYS A 197 8.61 20.96 34.37
CA LYS A 197 9.19 20.77 35.72
C LYS A 197 9.41 22.08 36.48
N THR A 198 9.78 23.14 35.76
CA THR A 198 9.99 24.46 36.39
C THR A 198 8.66 25.11 36.76
N ALA A 199 7.68 25.02 35.87
CA ALA A 199 6.33 25.54 36.09
C ALA A 199 5.67 24.85 37.29
N VAL A 200 5.70 23.49 37.32
CA VAL A 200 5.20 22.71 38.47
C VAL A 200 5.87 23.12 39.79
N LYS A 201 7.21 23.22 39.81
CA LYS A 201 7.96 23.64 40.98
C LYS A 201 7.49 25.01 41.48
N TRP A 202 7.29 25.96 40.55
CA TRP A 202 6.85 27.31 40.92
C TRP A 202 5.40 27.29 41.47
N LEU A 203 4.48 26.61 40.78
CA LEU A 203 3.09 26.50 41.24
C LEU A 203 2.98 25.79 42.59
N THR A 204 3.79 24.79 42.85
CA THR A 204 3.88 24.14 44.17
C THR A 204 4.43 25.07 45.22
N GLN A 205 5.43 25.91 44.91
CA GLN A 205 6.08 26.80 45.83
C GLN A 205 5.22 28.04 46.19
N PHE A 206 4.52 28.62 45.19
CA PHE A 206 3.77 29.85 45.32
C PHE A 206 2.26 29.64 45.50
N GLY A 207 1.76 28.41 45.23
CA GLY A 207 0.38 27.99 45.38
C GLY A 207 -0.53 28.32 44.21
N SER A 208 -0.33 29.44 43.52
CA SER A 208 -1.09 29.86 42.35
C SER A 208 -0.23 30.68 41.39
N LEU A 209 -0.70 30.81 40.13
CA LEU A 209 -0.05 31.65 39.12
C LEU A 209 -0.09 33.14 39.52
N ASP A 210 -1.17 33.59 40.12
CA ASP A 210 -1.31 34.98 40.56
C ASP A 210 -0.30 35.33 41.67
N GLU A 211 -0.12 34.47 42.67
CA GLU A 211 0.91 34.60 43.69
C GLU A 211 2.32 34.51 43.11
N LEU A 212 2.55 33.62 42.14
CA LEU A 212 3.81 33.52 41.41
C LEU A 212 4.16 34.84 40.70
N ILE A 213 3.20 35.44 40.00
CA ILE A 213 3.39 36.73 39.31
C ILE A 213 3.60 37.86 40.30
N ALA A 214 2.81 37.93 41.39
CA ALA A 214 2.95 38.95 42.41
C ALA A 214 4.33 38.93 43.10
N ARG A 215 4.92 37.74 43.18
CA ARG A 215 6.22 37.51 43.86
C ARG A 215 7.33 37.11 42.88
N ALA A 216 7.21 37.50 41.61
CA ALA A 216 8.17 37.16 40.53
C ALA A 216 9.60 37.68 40.85
N ASP A 217 9.75 38.73 41.64
CA ASP A 217 11.05 39.27 42.08
C ASP A 217 11.80 38.35 43.05
N GLU A 218 11.14 37.42 43.72
CA GLU A 218 11.78 36.41 44.57
C GLU A 218 12.49 35.33 43.75
N ILE A 219 12.16 35.19 42.48
CA ILE A 219 12.76 34.20 41.60
C ILE A 219 14.08 34.75 41.00
N LYS A 220 15.19 34.22 41.50
CA LYS A 220 16.54 34.63 41.08
C LYS A 220 17.01 33.95 39.81
N GLY A 221 17.97 34.61 39.15
CA GLY A 221 18.64 34.04 37.95
C GLY A 221 17.89 34.32 36.65
N VAL A 222 18.37 33.70 35.55
CA VAL A 222 17.90 33.97 34.16
C VAL A 222 16.43 33.66 33.97
N VAL A 223 15.93 32.56 34.56
CA VAL A 223 14.52 32.16 34.38
C VAL A 223 13.55 33.13 35.14
N GLY A 224 13.97 33.72 36.28
CA GLY A 224 13.19 34.75 36.97
C GLY A 224 13.15 36.06 36.17
N GLY A 225 14.27 36.43 35.54
CA GLY A 225 14.30 37.54 34.59
C GLY A 225 13.35 37.32 33.43
N ASN A 226 13.46 36.16 32.78
CA ASN A 226 12.56 35.81 31.68
C ASN A 226 11.08 35.83 32.09
N LEU A 227 10.72 35.36 33.29
CA LEU A 227 9.34 35.44 33.78
C LEU A 227 8.86 36.88 33.84
N ARG A 228 9.64 37.79 34.47
CA ARG A 228 9.27 39.20 34.60
C ARG A 228 9.08 39.90 33.27
N ASP A 229 9.94 39.55 32.29
CA ASP A 229 9.88 40.11 30.93
C ASP A 229 8.68 39.63 30.12
N HIS A 230 8.04 38.47 30.50
CA HIS A 230 6.94 37.82 29.78
C HIS A 230 5.65 37.70 30.60
N ILE A 231 5.47 38.48 31.68
CA ILE A 231 4.26 38.42 32.55
C ILE A 231 2.99 38.66 31.72
N ASP A 232 3.01 39.59 30.79
CA ASP A 232 1.84 39.89 29.95
C ASP A 232 1.50 38.77 29.00
N ASP A 233 2.50 38.07 28.45
CA ASP A 233 2.30 36.86 27.64
C ASP A 233 1.69 35.74 28.50
N VAL A 234 2.18 35.51 29.70
CA VAL A 234 1.66 34.51 30.63
C VAL A 234 0.20 34.80 31.00
N ARG A 235 -0.16 36.04 31.26
CA ARG A 235 -1.55 36.44 31.56
C ARG A 235 -2.46 36.23 30.36
N ARG A 236 -2.02 36.64 29.19
CA ARG A 236 -2.75 36.38 27.94
C ARG A 236 -2.95 34.88 27.73
N ASN A 237 -1.88 34.06 27.76
CA ASN A 237 -1.95 32.62 27.57
C ASN A 237 -2.89 31.96 28.59
N ARG A 238 -2.82 32.37 29.86
CA ARG A 238 -3.72 31.89 30.93
C ARG A 238 -5.19 32.16 30.61
N LYS A 239 -5.48 33.33 30.04
CA LYS A 239 -6.84 33.70 29.63
C LYS A 239 -7.32 32.88 28.46
N LEU A 240 -6.44 32.64 27.46
CA LEU A 240 -6.77 31.87 26.23
C LEU A 240 -6.88 30.37 26.47
N ASN A 241 -6.06 29.80 27.39
CA ASN A 241 -6.10 28.40 27.75
C ASN A 241 -7.25 28.02 28.70
N ARG A 242 -7.88 28.99 29.32
CA ARG A 242 -9.03 28.74 30.20
C ARG A 242 -10.28 28.47 29.37
N LEU A 243 -10.92 27.33 29.62
CA LEU A 243 -12.18 26.96 28.97
C LEU A 243 -13.35 27.69 29.61
N LEU A 244 -14.31 28.11 28.79
CA LEU A 244 -15.55 28.72 29.24
C LEU A 244 -16.50 27.62 29.77
N THR A 245 -17.09 27.84 30.92
CA THR A 245 -17.99 26.90 31.60
C THR A 245 -19.43 27.42 31.70
N ASP A 246 -19.70 28.57 31.08
CA ASP A 246 -20.96 29.30 31.18
C ASP A 246 -21.50 29.74 29.80
N VAL A 247 -21.13 29.01 28.76
CA VAL A 247 -21.62 29.27 27.39
C VAL A 247 -23.12 29.06 27.34
N ASP A 248 -23.85 30.05 26.83
CA ASP A 248 -25.30 29.95 26.62
C ASP A 248 -25.56 28.91 25.49
N LEU A 249 -25.94 27.70 25.87
CA LEU A 249 -26.25 26.59 24.95
C LEU A 249 -27.77 26.43 24.85
N PRO A 250 -28.27 25.94 23.64
CA PRO A 250 -29.71 25.77 23.46
C PRO A 250 -30.30 24.61 24.27
N VAL A 251 -29.46 23.74 24.81
CA VAL A 251 -29.80 22.53 25.56
C VAL A 251 -28.89 22.37 26.76
N GLY A 252 -29.43 21.85 27.86
CA GLY A 252 -28.69 21.51 29.06
C GLY A 252 -28.47 19.98 29.18
N PRO A 253 -27.69 19.53 30.20
CA PRO A 253 -27.39 18.11 30.40
C PRO A 253 -28.65 17.23 30.47
N GLY A 254 -29.74 17.71 31.08
CA GLY A 254 -31.01 16.98 31.22
C GLY A 254 -31.73 16.73 29.89
N ASP A 255 -31.47 17.54 28.84
CA ASP A 255 -32.08 17.44 27.53
C ASP A 255 -31.37 16.45 26.62
N LEU A 256 -30.22 15.92 27.04
CA LEU A 256 -29.32 15.07 26.25
C LEU A 256 -29.50 13.57 26.53
N ALA A 257 -30.66 13.17 27.05
CA ALA A 257 -30.93 11.76 27.29
C ALA A 257 -30.78 10.93 25.99
N VAL A 258 -30.13 9.76 26.08
CA VAL A 258 -29.97 8.85 24.96
C VAL A 258 -31.37 8.42 24.47
N SER A 259 -31.67 8.74 23.23
CA SER A 259 -32.95 8.46 22.58
C SER A 259 -32.87 7.17 21.75
N PRO A 260 -33.99 6.47 21.55
CA PRO A 260 -34.03 5.37 20.59
C PRO A 260 -33.62 5.84 19.21
N ILE A 261 -32.84 5.02 18.52
CA ILE A 261 -32.43 5.30 17.13
C ILE A 261 -33.59 5.01 16.15
N ASP A 262 -33.51 5.63 14.96
CA ASP A 262 -34.26 5.20 13.80
C ASP A 262 -33.47 4.13 13.03
N PRO A 263 -33.82 2.84 13.13
CA PRO A 263 -33.01 1.79 12.49
C PRO A 263 -32.95 1.94 10.97
N GLN A 264 -33.97 2.50 10.33
CA GLN A 264 -34.01 2.66 8.88
C GLN A 264 -33.07 3.81 8.44
N ALA A 265 -33.12 4.94 9.14
CA ALA A 265 -32.21 6.05 8.85
C ALA A 265 -30.74 5.65 9.00
N VAL A 266 -30.42 4.83 10.01
CA VAL A 266 -29.04 4.30 10.18
C VAL A 266 -28.67 3.36 9.03
N ARG A 267 -29.57 2.45 8.61
CA ARG A 267 -29.32 1.56 7.46
C ARG A 267 -29.05 2.35 6.19
N ASP A 268 -29.90 3.35 5.90
CA ASP A 268 -29.80 4.12 4.66
C ASP A 268 -28.47 4.88 4.55
N ILE A 269 -28.05 5.56 5.63
CA ILE A 269 -26.79 6.30 5.61
C ILE A 269 -25.58 5.36 5.60
N PHE A 270 -25.63 4.24 6.34
CA PHE A 270 -24.53 3.27 6.38
C PHE A 270 -24.41 2.50 5.07
N ALA A 271 -25.53 2.21 4.38
CA ALA A 271 -25.51 1.66 3.03
C ALA A 271 -24.84 2.61 2.04
N ARG A 272 -25.18 3.92 2.10
CA ARG A 272 -24.55 4.96 1.28
C ARG A 272 -23.04 5.10 1.52
N LEU A 273 -22.60 4.91 2.77
CA LEU A 273 -21.20 4.98 3.17
C LEU A 273 -20.47 3.62 3.12
N GLU A 274 -21.18 2.57 2.74
CA GLU A 274 -20.71 1.18 2.66
C GLU A 274 -20.19 0.62 4.01
N PHE A 275 -20.80 1.03 5.14
CA PHE A 275 -20.41 0.63 6.51
C PHE A 275 -21.13 -0.65 6.97
N ARG A 276 -20.97 -1.72 6.23
CA ARG A 276 -21.70 -2.98 6.46
C ARG A 276 -21.31 -3.65 7.78
N THR A 277 -20.02 -3.74 8.09
CA THR A 277 -19.50 -4.37 9.31
C THR A 277 -19.76 -3.54 10.57
N LEU A 278 -19.93 -2.24 10.41
CA LEU A 278 -20.18 -1.33 11.55
C LEU A 278 -21.65 -1.31 11.97
N LEU A 279 -22.57 -1.57 11.04
CA LEU A 279 -24.02 -1.50 11.27
C LEU A 279 -24.49 -2.41 12.41
N PRO A 280 -24.18 -3.72 12.46
CA PRO A 280 -24.56 -4.60 13.57
C PRO A 280 -24.00 -4.13 14.91
N ARG A 281 -22.76 -3.64 14.92
CA ARG A 281 -22.08 -3.14 16.12
C ARG A 281 -22.76 -1.89 16.69
N VAL A 282 -23.28 -1.02 15.81
CA VAL A 282 -24.06 0.15 16.24
C VAL A 282 -25.36 -0.31 16.89
N PHE A 283 -26.12 -1.18 16.27
CA PHE A 283 -27.39 -1.67 16.82
C PHE A 283 -27.20 -2.38 18.18
N GLU A 284 -26.17 -3.19 18.32
CA GLU A 284 -25.83 -3.82 19.59
C GLU A 284 -25.47 -2.78 20.68
N ALA A 285 -24.73 -1.73 20.32
CA ALA A 285 -24.30 -0.71 21.28
C ALA A 285 -25.44 0.17 21.80
N VAL A 286 -26.40 0.49 20.93
CA VAL A 286 -27.53 1.38 21.30
C VAL A 286 -28.73 0.61 21.85
N GLY A 287 -28.64 -0.74 22.02
CA GLY A 287 -29.74 -1.53 22.59
C GLY A 287 -31.02 -1.57 21.74
N ALA A 288 -30.92 -1.22 20.46
CA ALA A 288 -31.94 -1.52 19.49
C ALA A 288 -31.92 -3.04 19.34
N GLY A 289 -32.76 -3.75 20.12
CA GLY A 289 -32.76 -5.20 20.33
C GLY A 289 -32.40 -5.98 19.08
N GLU A 290 -32.07 -7.29 19.20
CA GLU A 290 -31.80 -8.12 18.03
C GLU A 290 -32.70 -7.71 16.90
N VAL A 291 -32.21 -6.83 16.03
CA VAL A 291 -32.86 -6.60 14.75
C VAL A 291 -32.83 -7.99 14.16
N ALA A 292 -33.97 -8.63 14.10
CA ALA A 292 -34.12 -9.80 13.26
C ALA A 292 -33.39 -9.44 11.98
N ASP A 293 -32.30 -10.13 11.72
CA ASP A 293 -31.58 -9.99 10.46
C ASP A 293 -32.66 -9.81 9.42
N ASP A 294 -32.59 -8.71 8.65
CA ASP A 294 -33.53 -8.52 7.56
C ASP A 294 -33.62 -9.89 6.87
N PRO A 295 -34.79 -10.51 6.76
CA PRO A 295 -34.87 -11.82 6.11
C PRO A 295 -34.29 -11.82 4.70
N ALA A 296 -34.01 -10.63 4.12
CA ALA A 296 -33.22 -10.44 2.91
C ALA A 296 -31.70 -10.51 3.12
N SER A 297 -31.14 -10.49 4.36
CA SER A 297 -29.70 -10.52 4.64
C SER A 297 -29.19 -11.83 5.27
N VAL A 298 -30.06 -12.74 5.65
CA VAL A 298 -29.69 -14.12 5.95
C VAL A 298 -29.57 -14.84 4.61
N VAL A 299 -28.37 -14.85 4.05
CA VAL A 299 -28.07 -15.71 2.92
C VAL A 299 -28.33 -17.14 3.35
N VAL A 300 -29.44 -17.70 2.90
CA VAL A 300 -29.67 -19.14 3.05
C VAL A 300 -28.66 -19.82 2.15
N LEU A 301 -27.53 -20.22 2.75
CA LEU A 301 -26.51 -20.97 2.03
C LEU A 301 -27.14 -22.24 1.47
N PRO A 302 -27.03 -22.50 0.16
CA PRO A 302 -27.46 -23.78 -0.38
C PRO A 302 -26.70 -24.90 0.33
N VAL A 303 -27.38 -25.98 0.60
CA VAL A 303 -26.79 -27.14 1.28
C VAL A 303 -25.97 -27.94 0.27
N PRO A 304 -24.68 -28.18 0.51
CA PRO A 304 -23.86 -29.04 -0.34
C PRO A 304 -24.41 -30.45 -0.42
N VAL A 305 -24.38 -31.02 -1.62
CA VAL A 305 -24.74 -32.42 -1.84
C VAL A 305 -23.45 -33.22 -2.10
N GLU A 306 -23.15 -34.14 -1.20
CA GLU A 306 -22.07 -35.10 -1.41
C GLU A 306 -22.44 -36.10 -2.51
N VAL A 307 -21.58 -36.23 -3.51
CA VAL A 307 -21.80 -37.13 -4.65
C VAL A 307 -20.53 -37.91 -5.00
N ALA A 308 -20.69 -39.01 -5.67
CA ALA A 308 -19.55 -39.72 -6.24
C ALA A 308 -18.87 -38.87 -7.36
N PRO A 309 -17.54 -38.97 -7.54
CA PRO A 309 -16.81 -38.19 -8.55
C PRO A 309 -17.39 -38.28 -9.97
N ALA A 310 -17.80 -39.48 -10.40
CA ALA A 310 -18.43 -39.68 -11.71
C ALA A 310 -19.80 -38.99 -11.82
N GLU A 311 -20.54 -38.92 -10.74
CA GLU A 311 -21.82 -38.18 -10.69
C GLU A 311 -21.61 -36.67 -10.74
N LEU A 312 -20.57 -36.17 -10.04
CA LEU A 312 -20.15 -34.75 -10.10
C LEU A 312 -19.76 -34.38 -11.54
N ALA A 313 -18.93 -35.21 -12.21
CA ALA A 313 -18.50 -35.00 -13.59
C ALA A 313 -19.70 -34.98 -14.57
N ALA A 314 -20.59 -35.95 -14.45
CA ALA A 314 -21.76 -36.06 -15.32
C ALA A 314 -22.74 -34.88 -15.09
N TRP A 315 -22.95 -34.48 -13.84
CA TRP A 315 -23.77 -33.31 -13.52
C TRP A 315 -23.17 -32.04 -14.09
N ALA A 316 -21.88 -31.82 -13.87
CA ALA A 316 -21.19 -30.64 -14.36
C ALA A 316 -21.17 -30.55 -15.91
N ALA A 317 -20.91 -31.67 -16.59
CA ALA A 317 -20.95 -31.73 -18.04
C ALA A 317 -22.36 -31.49 -18.63
N GLY A 318 -23.41 -31.73 -17.86
CA GLY A 318 -24.80 -31.50 -18.28
C GLY A 318 -25.28 -30.04 -18.09
N GLN A 319 -24.51 -29.17 -17.52
CA GLN A 319 -24.90 -27.75 -17.31
C GLN A 319 -24.70 -26.95 -18.60
N GLY A 320 -25.65 -26.05 -18.89
CA GLY A 320 -25.59 -25.20 -20.10
C GLY A 320 -24.99 -23.81 -19.87
N GLY A 321 -24.45 -23.54 -18.68
CA GLY A 321 -23.91 -22.22 -18.32
C GLY A 321 -22.60 -22.32 -17.52
N ASP A 322 -22.19 -21.21 -16.97
CA ASP A 322 -21.00 -21.13 -16.11
C ASP A 322 -21.15 -22.02 -14.87
N ILE A 323 -20.10 -22.80 -14.62
CA ILE A 323 -19.95 -23.56 -13.38
C ILE A 323 -18.78 -22.98 -12.62
N SER A 324 -18.97 -22.66 -11.34
CA SER A 324 -17.84 -22.36 -10.49
C SER A 324 -17.24 -23.63 -9.90
N LEU A 325 -15.92 -23.65 -9.82
CA LEU A 325 -15.12 -24.77 -9.35
C LEU A 325 -14.19 -24.33 -8.22
N ARG A 326 -14.08 -25.16 -7.18
CA ARG A 326 -13.10 -25.02 -6.12
C ARG A 326 -12.40 -26.35 -5.86
N VAL A 327 -11.09 -26.41 -6.09
CA VAL A 327 -10.23 -27.53 -5.71
C VAL A 327 -9.53 -27.17 -4.40
N ALA A 328 -9.97 -27.75 -3.31
CA ALA A 328 -9.33 -27.59 -2.01
C ALA A 328 -8.05 -28.43 -1.95
N THR A 329 -6.96 -27.83 -1.44
CA THR A 329 -5.64 -28.46 -1.42
C THR A 329 -5.06 -28.47 -0.01
N GLN A 330 -4.29 -29.51 0.30
CA GLN A 330 -3.45 -29.57 1.50
C GLN A 330 -2.00 -29.85 1.06
N GLY A 331 -1.08 -28.95 1.42
CA GLY A 331 0.31 -29.06 0.96
C GLY A 331 0.46 -29.04 -0.57
N GLY A 332 -0.47 -28.40 -1.31
CA GLY A 332 -0.47 -28.34 -2.76
C GLY A 332 -0.96 -29.62 -3.44
N VAL A 333 -1.56 -30.56 -2.69
CA VAL A 333 -2.21 -31.78 -3.22
C VAL A 333 -3.72 -31.61 -3.08
N PRO A 334 -4.52 -31.89 -4.14
CA PRO A 334 -5.97 -31.85 -4.03
C PRO A 334 -6.49 -32.84 -2.98
N VAL A 335 -7.44 -32.40 -2.15
CA VAL A 335 -8.08 -33.25 -1.12
C VAL A 335 -9.60 -33.32 -1.28
N ARG A 336 -10.21 -32.28 -1.85
CA ARG A 336 -11.64 -32.19 -2.07
C ARG A 336 -11.95 -31.27 -3.25
N ILE A 337 -13.05 -31.51 -3.92
CA ILE A 337 -13.53 -30.67 -5.03
C ILE A 337 -14.98 -30.30 -4.80
N GLY A 338 -15.29 -29.01 -4.97
CA GLY A 338 -16.64 -28.49 -4.97
C GLY A 338 -16.95 -27.80 -6.29
N ALA A 339 -18.16 -27.96 -6.77
CA ALA A 339 -18.68 -27.26 -7.94
C ALA A 339 -20.07 -26.69 -7.66
N ALA A 340 -20.37 -25.55 -8.25
CA ALA A 340 -21.61 -24.82 -8.01
C ALA A 340 -22.17 -24.19 -9.28
N THR A 341 -23.50 -24.25 -9.38
CA THR A 341 -24.31 -23.31 -10.16
C THR A 341 -24.93 -22.30 -9.20
N LEU A 342 -25.74 -21.37 -9.67
CA LEU A 342 -26.45 -20.43 -8.77
C LEU A 342 -27.46 -21.12 -7.83
N THR A 343 -27.91 -22.35 -8.17
CA THR A 343 -28.98 -23.07 -7.47
C THR A 343 -28.58 -24.40 -6.84
N GLU A 344 -27.50 -25.01 -7.31
CA GLU A 344 -27.07 -26.34 -6.87
C GLU A 344 -25.59 -26.34 -6.51
N LEU A 345 -25.25 -27.01 -5.40
CA LEU A 345 -23.90 -27.23 -4.91
C LEU A 345 -23.61 -28.72 -4.82
N ARG A 346 -22.50 -29.14 -5.38
CA ARG A 346 -22.04 -30.53 -5.31
C ARG A 346 -20.58 -30.60 -4.94
N GLU A 347 -20.21 -31.59 -4.16
CA GLU A 347 -18.84 -31.81 -3.74
C GLU A 347 -18.50 -33.30 -3.64
N SER A 348 -17.21 -33.57 -3.72
CA SER A 348 -16.67 -34.91 -3.64
C SER A 348 -15.27 -34.88 -3.05
N ASP A 349 -14.88 -35.93 -2.36
CA ASP A 349 -13.50 -36.11 -1.94
C ASP A 349 -12.61 -36.39 -3.15
N TRP A 350 -11.38 -35.88 -3.11
CA TRP A 350 -10.40 -36.11 -4.14
C TRP A 350 -9.64 -37.42 -3.90
N THR A 351 -9.72 -38.31 -4.87
CA THR A 351 -9.00 -39.59 -4.90
C THR A 351 -8.47 -39.82 -6.32
N ASP A 352 -7.60 -40.80 -6.52
CA ASP A 352 -7.14 -41.16 -7.90
C ASP A 352 -8.32 -41.48 -8.82
N ALA A 353 -9.34 -42.20 -8.31
CA ALA A 353 -10.56 -42.46 -9.06
C ALA A 353 -11.36 -41.20 -9.38
N ALA A 354 -11.30 -40.19 -8.48
CA ALA A 354 -11.92 -38.88 -8.74
C ALA A 354 -11.16 -38.12 -9.81
N ALA A 355 -9.84 -38.14 -9.79
CA ALA A 355 -8.99 -37.55 -10.79
C ALA A 355 -9.33 -38.09 -12.20
N ASP A 356 -9.45 -39.41 -12.34
CA ASP A 356 -9.80 -40.04 -13.60
C ASP A 356 -11.23 -39.71 -14.07
N ALA A 357 -12.19 -39.73 -13.16
CA ALA A 357 -13.61 -39.46 -13.47
C ALA A 357 -13.85 -37.98 -13.86
N LEU A 358 -13.12 -37.04 -13.26
CA LEU A 358 -13.29 -35.59 -13.47
C LEU A 358 -12.43 -35.04 -14.61
N ARG A 359 -11.43 -35.81 -15.08
CA ARG A 359 -10.46 -35.39 -16.08
C ARG A 359 -11.12 -34.83 -17.35
N GLU A 360 -12.03 -35.60 -17.96
CA GLU A 360 -12.67 -35.21 -19.23
C GLU A 360 -13.41 -33.86 -19.08
N TRP A 361 -14.11 -33.64 -17.97
CA TRP A 361 -14.81 -32.38 -17.74
C TRP A 361 -13.86 -31.22 -17.41
N ILE A 362 -12.85 -31.42 -16.54
CA ILE A 362 -11.87 -30.39 -16.20
C ILE A 362 -11.07 -29.94 -17.44
N GLU A 363 -10.73 -30.89 -18.31
CA GLU A 363 -9.99 -30.64 -19.54
C GLU A 363 -10.87 -30.21 -20.73
N SER A 364 -12.20 -30.13 -20.55
CA SER A 364 -13.12 -29.62 -21.55
C SER A 364 -13.10 -28.11 -21.66
N ASP A 365 -13.58 -27.59 -22.80
CA ASP A 365 -13.74 -26.14 -23.01
C ASP A 365 -15.03 -25.57 -22.36
N ALA A 366 -15.78 -26.34 -21.57
CA ALA A 366 -16.92 -25.86 -20.81
C ALA A 366 -16.49 -24.71 -19.89
N PRO A 367 -17.24 -23.59 -19.82
CA PRO A 367 -16.84 -22.41 -19.08
C PRO A 367 -16.79 -22.67 -17.56
N LYS A 368 -15.67 -22.34 -16.95
CA LYS A 368 -15.42 -22.53 -15.52
C LYS A 368 -15.03 -21.20 -14.89
N VAL A 369 -15.65 -20.89 -13.74
CA VAL A 369 -15.37 -19.73 -12.91
C VAL A 369 -14.59 -20.20 -11.68
N LEU A 370 -13.50 -19.54 -11.34
CA LEU A 370 -12.72 -19.82 -10.14
C LEU A 370 -12.43 -18.53 -9.37
N HIS A 371 -12.04 -18.70 -8.13
CA HIS A 371 -11.37 -17.66 -7.35
C HIS A 371 -9.95 -18.12 -7.04
N ASP A 372 -8.94 -17.26 -7.34
CA ASP A 372 -7.53 -17.58 -7.15
C ASP A 372 -7.19 -18.96 -7.75
N ALA A 373 -7.36 -19.06 -9.07
CA ALA A 373 -7.29 -20.33 -9.78
C ALA A 373 -5.86 -20.92 -9.84
N LYS A 374 -4.81 -20.11 -9.85
CA LYS A 374 -3.45 -20.59 -10.13
C LYS A 374 -2.96 -21.68 -9.16
N PRO A 375 -3.11 -21.58 -7.81
CA PRO A 375 -2.76 -22.66 -6.90
C PRO A 375 -3.54 -23.96 -7.18
N GLN A 376 -4.80 -23.84 -7.57
CA GLN A 376 -5.67 -24.97 -7.90
C GLN A 376 -5.21 -25.64 -9.20
N VAL A 377 -4.90 -24.84 -10.23
CA VAL A 377 -4.36 -25.30 -11.51
C VAL A 377 -3.02 -26.03 -11.32
N LYS A 378 -2.11 -25.49 -10.51
CA LYS A 378 -0.84 -26.16 -10.16
C LYS A 378 -1.06 -27.53 -9.52
N ALA A 379 -2.02 -27.63 -8.61
CA ALA A 379 -2.37 -28.90 -7.98
C ALA A 379 -2.89 -29.92 -9.00
N LEU A 380 -3.74 -29.49 -9.93
CA LEU A 380 -4.24 -30.33 -11.02
C LEU A 380 -3.11 -30.78 -11.98
N ILE A 381 -2.22 -29.86 -12.38
CA ILE A 381 -1.08 -30.19 -13.24
C ILE A 381 -0.20 -31.29 -12.61
N ARG A 382 0.03 -31.27 -11.32
CA ARG A 382 0.78 -32.30 -10.59
C ARG A 382 0.08 -33.67 -10.58
N GLN A 383 -1.25 -33.70 -10.81
CA GLN A 383 -2.04 -34.91 -11.00
C GLN A 383 -2.15 -35.29 -12.49
N GLY A 384 -1.43 -34.60 -13.37
CA GLY A 384 -1.48 -34.82 -14.83
C GLY A 384 -2.80 -34.37 -15.46
N ILE A 385 -3.54 -33.43 -14.82
CA ILE A 385 -4.80 -32.87 -15.34
C ILE A 385 -4.58 -31.40 -15.71
N ARG A 386 -5.04 -30.99 -16.88
CA ARG A 386 -4.93 -29.62 -17.37
C ARG A 386 -6.29 -28.93 -17.40
N LEU A 387 -6.44 -27.89 -16.58
CA LEU A 387 -7.65 -27.08 -16.61
C LEU A 387 -7.79 -26.39 -17.98
N ARG A 388 -8.95 -26.55 -18.60
CA ARG A 388 -9.35 -25.80 -19.81
C ARG A 388 -10.68 -25.11 -19.56
N GLY A 389 -11.05 -24.17 -20.43
CA GLY A 389 -12.29 -23.43 -20.29
C GLY A 389 -12.34 -22.51 -19.05
N LEU A 390 -11.18 -22.00 -18.56
CA LEU A 390 -11.17 -20.96 -17.52
C LEU A 390 -11.78 -19.68 -18.10
N ALA A 391 -13.06 -19.43 -17.78
CA ALA A 391 -13.80 -18.30 -18.30
C ALA A 391 -13.67 -17.05 -17.42
N TYR A 392 -13.40 -17.22 -16.12
CA TYR A 392 -13.29 -16.10 -15.19
C TYR A 392 -12.49 -16.48 -13.94
N ASP A 393 -11.69 -15.54 -13.46
CA ASP A 393 -11.06 -15.59 -12.12
C ASP A 393 -11.41 -14.31 -11.35
N THR A 394 -12.12 -14.47 -10.24
CA THR A 394 -12.63 -13.31 -9.48
C THR A 394 -11.54 -12.53 -8.77
N SER A 395 -10.40 -13.15 -8.42
CA SER A 395 -9.26 -12.47 -7.83
C SER A 395 -8.59 -11.54 -8.85
N LEU A 396 -8.35 -12.02 -10.08
CA LEU A 396 -7.80 -11.20 -11.17
C LEU A 396 -8.75 -10.07 -11.57
N ALA A 397 -10.04 -10.36 -11.72
CA ALA A 397 -11.05 -9.36 -12.09
C ALA A 397 -11.19 -8.25 -11.03
N GLY A 398 -11.24 -8.61 -9.76
CA GLY A 398 -11.26 -7.66 -8.66
C GLY A 398 -10.02 -6.78 -8.61
N TRP A 399 -8.84 -7.38 -8.84
CA TRP A 399 -7.60 -6.61 -8.95
C TRP A 399 -7.60 -5.67 -10.16
N MET A 400 -8.09 -6.07 -11.32
CA MET A 400 -8.11 -5.21 -12.50
C MET A 400 -9.01 -3.99 -12.33
N LEU A 401 -10.10 -4.10 -11.56
CA LEU A 401 -10.93 -2.96 -11.19
C LEU A 401 -10.24 -2.05 -10.16
N ARG A 402 -9.48 -2.63 -9.24
CA ARG A 402 -8.84 -1.91 -8.12
C ARG A 402 -7.37 -2.25 -7.94
N PRO A 403 -6.51 -1.96 -8.94
CA PRO A 403 -5.11 -2.41 -8.92
C PRO A 403 -4.27 -1.75 -7.82
N SER A 404 -4.69 -0.60 -7.29
CA SER A 404 -4.01 0.08 -6.17
C SER A 404 -4.36 -0.54 -4.81
N PHE A 405 -5.52 -1.15 -4.69
CA PHE A 405 -6.09 -1.69 -3.45
C PHE A 405 -6.84 -2.98 -3.73
N PRO A 406 -6.12 -4.03 -4.17
CA PRO A 406 -6.77 -5.30 -4.50
C PRO A 406 -7.40 -5.93 -3.25
N ASP A 407 -8.61 -6.42 -3.41
CA ASP A 407 -9.20 -7.32 -2.44
C ASP A 407 -8.40 -8.63 -2.44
N LYS A 408 -7.99 -9.09 -1.27
CA LYS A 408 -6.99 -10.15 -1.16
C LYS A 408 -7.60 -11.55 -1.09
N THR A 409 -8.83 -11.65 -0.63
CA THR A 409 -9.52 -12.91 -0.37
C THR A 409 -10.90 -12.95 -1.00
N LEU A 410 -11.46 -14.15 -1.15
CA LEU A 410 -12.86 -14.29 -1.55
C LEU A 410 -13.81 -13.60 -0.56
N ALA A 411 -13.49 -13.63 0.73
CA ALA A 411 -14.28 -12.97 1.77
C ALA A 411 -14.35 -11.45 1.56
N ASP A 412 -13.21 -10.81 1.21
CA ASP A 412 -13.17 -9.37 0.88
C ASP A 412 -14.08 -9.04 -0.32
N LEU A 413 -14.05 -9.87 -1.35
CA LEU A 413 -14.88 -9.70 -2.56
C LEU A 413 -16.37 -9.93 -2.26
N VAL A 414 -16.70 -10.97 -1.49
CA VAL A 414 -18.08 -11.26 -1.06
C VAL A 414 -18.63 -10.10 -0.26
N GLU A 415 -17.87 -9.60 0.70
CA GLU A 415 -18.28 -8.45 1.50
C GLU A 415 -18.49 -7.21 0.63
N ARG A 416 -17.56 -6.92 -0.27
CA ARG A 416 -17.59 -5.73 -1.12
C ARG A 416 -18.71 -5.75 -2.17
N TYR A 417 -18.81 -6.83 -2.92
CA TYR A 417 -19.69 -6.88 -4.11
C TYR A 417 -21.08 -7.47 -3.81
N LEU A 418 -21.18 -8.35 -2.81
CA LEU A 418 -22.45 -8.95 -2.44
C LEU A 418 -23.05 -8.38 -1.16
N GLY A 419 -22.23 -7.77 -0.30
CA GLY A 419 -22.67 -7.29 1.01
C GLY A 419 -22.90 -8.38 2.02
N GLU A 420 -22.36 -9.53 1.79
CA GLU A 420 -22.54 -10.75 2.58
C GLU A 420 -21.24 -11.14 3.28
N LYS A 421 -21.29 -12.08 4.20
CA LYS A 421 -20.11 -12.65 4.83
C LYS A 421 -19.92 -14.08 4.37
N LEU A 422 -18.69 -14.37 3.94
CA LEU A 422 -18.27 -15.76 3.73
C LEU A 422 -18.12 -16.42 5.12
N PRO A 423 -18.70 -17.61 5.36
CA PRO A 423 -18.46 -18.34 6.59
C PRO A 423 -16.99 -18.70 6.74
N GLU A 424 -16.38 -18.26 7.83
CA GLU A 424 -14.97 -18.58 8.15
C GLU A 424 -14.91 -19.37 9.44
N ALA A 425 -14.07 -20.41 9.47
CA ALA A 425 -13.73 -21.10 10.71
C ALA A 425 -12.73 -20.23 11.50
N ASP A 426 -12.95 -20.09 12.81
CA ASP A 426 -12.00 -19.39 13.67
C ASP A 426 -10.72 -20.25 13.88
N PRO A 427 -9.58 -19.86 13.28
CA PRO A 427 -8.35 -20.66 13.37
C PRO A 427 -7.74 -20.67 14.78
N SER A 428 -8.22 -19.81 15.69
CA SER A 428 -7.75 -19.76 17.08
C SER A 428 -8.45 -20.75 18.00
N GLN A 429 -9.56 -21.36 17.56
CA GLN A 429 -10.34 -22.32 18.34
C GLN A 429 -9.94 -23.76 18.02
N LEU A 430 -9.70 -24.56 19.06
CA LEU A 430 -9.41 -26.00 18.93
C LEU A 430 -10.60 -26.79 18.33
N VAL A 431 -11.82 -26.32 18.56
CA VAL A 431 -13.05 -26.80 17.93
C VAL A 431 -13.80 -25.52 17.53
N PRO A 432 -13.83 -25.18 16.24
CA PRO A 432 -14.53 -23.97 15.78
C PRO A 432 -16.02 -24.05 16.09
N GLU A 433 -16.57 -22.96 16.63
CA GLU A 433 -18.03 -22.85 16.87
C GLU A 433 -18.81 -22.75 15.55
N THR A 434 -18.15 -22.32 14.48
CA THR A 434 -18.67 -22.27 13.12
C THR A 434 -17.76 -23.05 12.19
N GLU A 435 -18.31 -23.93 11.37
CA GLU A 435 -17.59 -24.54 10.26
C GLU A 435 -17.40 -23.47 9.17
N GLY A 436 -16.19 -23.39 8.58
CA GLY A 436 -15.92 -22.54 7.42
C GLY A 436 -16.74 -22.97 6.21
N ALA A 437 -16.78 -22.11 5.20
CA ALA A 437 -17.43 -22.43 3.94
C ALA A 437 -16.82 -23.69 3.31
N THR A 438 -17.67 -24.60 2.83
CA THR A 438 -17.21 -25.78 2.09
C THR A 438 -16.71 -25.40 0.68
N PRO A 439 -15.95 -26.25 -0.01
CA PRO A 439 -15.47 -25.95 -1.36
C PRO A 439 -16.59 -25.58 -2.35
N SER A 440 -17.74 -26.24 -2.30
CA SER A 440 -18.85 -25.89 -3.18
C SER A 440 -19.54 -24.59 -2.79
N GLN A 441 -19.57 -24.22 -1.51
CA GLN A 441 -20.04 -22.92 -1.03
C GLN A 441 -19.09 -21.80 -1.45
N GLU A 442 -17.75 -21.99 -1.31
CA GLU A 442 -16.77 -21.04 -1.86
C GLU A 442 -16.96 -20.86 -3.37
N ALA A 443 -17.16 -21.94 -4.12
CA ALA A 443 -17.44 -21.90 -5.54
C ALA A 443 -18.74 -21.11 -5.84
N TRP A 444 -19.79 -21.29 -5.06
CA TRP A 444 -21.06 -20.59 -5.20
C TRP A 444 -20.91 -19.08 -4.99
N PHE A 445 -20.18 -18.69 -3.97
CA PHE A 445 -19.86 -17.28 -3.74
C PHE A 445 -19.00 -16.71 -4.87
N ALA A 446 -18.00 -17.45 -5.34
CA ALA A 446 -17.15 -17.02 -6.47
C ALA A 446 -17.97 -16.78 -7.74
N LEU A 447 -18.97 -17.61 -8.03
CA LEU A 447 -19.87 -17.43 -9.19
C LEU A 447 -20.69 -16.14 -9.07
N ARG A 448 -21.28 -15.88 -7.91
CA ARG A 448 -22.06 -14.66 -7.63
C ARG A 448 -21.20 -13.38 -7.68
N VAL A 449 -20.00 -13.46 -7.13
CA VAL A 449 -19.01 -12.38 -7.23
C VAL A 449 -18.62 -12.14 -8.68
N ALA A 450 -18.43 -13.20 -9.48
CA ALA A 450 -18.11 -13.06 -10.89
C ALA A 450 -19.22 -12.33 -11.67
N ASP A 451 -20.49 -12.64 -11.38
CA ASP A 451 -21.64 -11.95 -11.99
C ASP A 451 -21.64 -10.45 -11.63
N ALA A 452 -21.43 -10.11 -10.35
CA ALA A 452 -21.35 -8.72 -9.91
C ALA A 452 -20.15 -7.97 -10.51
N LEU A 453 -18.98 -8.62 -10.62
CA LEU A 453 -17.78 -8.02 -11.23
C LEU A 453 -17.95 -7.80 -12.75
N ARG A 454 -18.66 -8.69 -13.44
CA ARG A 454 -18.94 -8.52 -14.87
C ARG A 454 -19.81 -7.29 -15.19
N GLU A 455 -20.68 -6.90 -14.27
CA GLU A 455 -21.46 -5.66 -14.40
C GLU A 455 -20.62 -4.40 -14.22
N ASP A 456 -19.59 -4.46 -13.34
CA ASP A 456 -18.75 -3.31 -13.00
C ASP A 456 -17.53 -3.16 -13.92
N ILE A 457 -17.08 -4.25 -14.59
CA ILE A 457 -15.84 -4.24 -15.37
C ILE A 457 -16.06 -3.58 -16.75
N PRO A 458 -15.29 -2.55 -17.13
CA PRO A 458 -15.38 -1.95 -18.46
C PRO A 458 -14.98 -2.97 -19.55
N GLU A 459 -15.62 -2.87 -20.73
CA GLU A 459 -15.40 -3.80 -21.85
C GLU A 459 -13.90 -3.99 -22.17
N SER A 460 -13.15 -2.90 -22.35
CA SER A 460 -11.71 -2.98 -22.66
C SER A 460 -10.90 -3.69 -21.57
N VAL A 461 -11.29 -3.53 -20.29
CA VAL A 461 -10.64 -4.22 -19.17
C VAL A 461 -11.02 -5.70 -19.14
N GLY A 462 -12.27 -6.02 -19.49
CA GLY A 462 -12.77 -7.38 -19.64
C GLY A 462 -12.04 -8.14 -20.77
N GLU A 463 -11.76 -7.49 -21.88
CA GLU A 463 -10.95 -8.05 -22.96
C GLU A 463 -9.53 -8.39 -22.49
N VAL A 464 -8.88 -7.46 -21.78
CA VAL A 464 -7.54 -7.73 -21.19
C VAL A 464 -7.59 -8.90 -20.20
N LEU A 465 -8.65 -9.01 -19.39
CA LEU A 465 -8.82 -10.15 -18.47
C LEU A 465 -8.87 -11.47 -19.24
N VAL A 466 -9.71 -11.55 -20.25
CA VAL A 466 -9.97 -12.79 -21.00
C VAL A 466 -8.81 -13.15 -21.92
N ASP A 467 -8.28 -12.18 -22.66
CA ASP A 467 -7.29 -12.45 -23.72
C ASP A 467 -5.84 -12.45 -23.21
N ILE A 468 -5.56 -11.82 -22.07
CA ILE A 468 -4.20 -11.71 -21.55
C ILE A 468 -4.07 -12.35 -20.16
N GLU A 469 -4.88 -11.94 -19.16
CA GLU A 469 -4.62 -12.34 -17.77
C GLU A 469 -4.97 -13.80 -17.47
N LEU A 470 -6.14 -14.28 -17.92
CA LEU A 470 -6.55 -15.67 -17.69
C LEU A 470 -5.62 -16.68 -18.39
N PRO A 471 -5.24 -16.50 -19.68
CA PRO A 471 -4.26 -17.38 -20.29
C PRO A 471 -2.88 -17.29 -19.63
N THR A 472 -2.45 -16.07 -19.21
CA THR A 472 -1.19 -15.89 -18.47
C THR A 472 -1.19 -16.69 -17.16
N LEU A 473 -2.30 -16.71 -16.42
CA LEU A 473 -2.42 -17.49 -15.18
C LEU A 473 -2.12 -18.98 -15.44
N LEU A 474 -2.67 -19.56 -16.51
CA LEU A 474 -2.46 -20.96 -16.88
C LEU A 474 -1.00 -21.22 -17.28
N THR A 475 -0.41 -20.35 -18.09
CA THR A 475 0.99 -20.45 -18.50
C THR A 475 1.95 -20.32 -17.33
N LEU A 476 1.70 -19.38 -16.41
CA LEU A 476 2.50 -19.22 -15.19
C LEU A 476 2.39 -20.47 -14.29
N ALA A 477 1.24 -21.12 -14.23
CA ALA A 477 1.09 -22.36 -13.47
C ALA A 477 2.00 -23.48 -14.05
N ASP A 478 2.07 -23.62 -15.37
CA ASP A 478 2.99 -24.55 -16.02
C ASP A 478 4.47 -24.21 -15.73
N MET A 479 4.86 -22.93 -15.82
CA MET A 479 6.22 -22.46 -15.51
C MET A 479 6.60 -22.71 -14.05
N GLU A 480 5.70 -22.42 -13.11
CA GLU A 480 5.92 -22.62 -11.68
C GLU A 480 6.01 -24.11 -11.29
N VAL A 481 5.30 -24.98 -11.99
CA VAL A 481 5.43 -26.43 -11.79
C VAL A 481 6.73 -26.96 -12.40
N ALA A 482 7.12 -26.48 -13.58
CA ALA A 482 8.38 -26.85 -14.21
C ALA A 482 9.59 -26.44 -13.36
N GLY A 483 9.64 -25.20 -12.91
CA GLY A 483 10.79 -24.64 -12.21
C GLY A 483 12.05 -24.57 -13.07
N VAL A 484 13.11 -23.98 -12.56
CA VAL A 484 14.43 -23.84 -13.22
C VAL A 484 15.49 -24.64 -12.47
N ALA A 485 16.37 -25.34 -13.19
CA ALA A 485 17.44 -26.08 -12.57
C ALA A 485 18.50 -25.14 -11.98
N VAL A 486 18.98 -25.45 -10.76
CA VAL A 486 19.91 -24.62 -10.03
C VAL A 486 20.98 -25.48 -9.36
N SER A 487 22.24 -25.08 -9.54
CA SER A 487 23.40 -25.74 -8.96
C SER A 487 23.61 -25.31 -7.50
N HIS A 488 23.35 -26.23 -6.58
CA HIS A 488 23.67 -26.05 -5.17
C HIS A 488 25.17 -25.81 -4.94
N GLU A 489 26.05 -26.50 -5.68
CA GLU A 489 27.50 -26.38 -5.55
C GLU A 489 27.99 -24.96 -5.84
N VAL A 490 27.49 -24.36 -6.93
CA VAL A 490 27.83 -22.98 -7.33
C VAL A 490 27.35 -21.98 -6.28
N LEU A 491 26.10 -22.11 -5.81
CA LEU A 491 25.53 -21.23 -4.79
C LEU A 491 26.26 -21.35 -3.45
N SER A 492 26.48 -22.56 -2.95
CA SER A 492 27.13 -22.79 -1.67
C SER A 492 28.58 -22.30 -1.65
N THR A 493 29.32 -22.53 -2.74
CA THR A 493 30.70 -22.03 -2.89
C THR A 493 30.71 -20.51 -2.83
N PHE A 494 29.84 -19.87 -3.60
CA PHE A 494 29.78 -18.40 -3.63
C PHE A 494 29.28 -17.79 -2.31
N SER A 495 28.32 -18.41 -1.64
CA SER A 495 27.88 -18.01 -0.30
C SER A 495 29.03 -18.06 0.72
N GLY A 496 29.88 -19.09 0.66
CA GLY A 496 31.06 -19.21 1.51
C GLY A 496 32.09 -18.08 1.27
N GLU A 497 32.35 -17.73 0.01
CA GLU A 497 33.24 -16.61 -0.34
C GLU A 497 32.70 -15.27 0.14
N LEU A 498 31.39 -15.03 -0.02
CA LEU A 498 30.74 -13.81 0.45
C LEU A 498 30.74 -13.71 1.97
N ALA A 499 30.58 -14.84 2.68
CA ALA A 499 30.68 -14.87 4.14
C ALA A 499 32.08 -14.48 4.61
N ALA A 500 33.12 -15.04 4.01
CA ALA A 500 34.50 -14.70 4.34
C ALA A 500 34.83 -13.23 4.01
N ARG A 501 34.32 -12.71 2.88
CA ARG A 501 34.46 -11.30 2.50
C ARG A 501 33.77 -10.37 3.48
N ALA A 502 32.52 -10.67 3.86
CA ALA A 502 31.75 -9.88 4.83
C ALA A 502 32.44 -9.83 6.20
N GLU A 503 32.94 -10.98 6.67
CA GLU A 503 33.70 -11.04 7.92
C GLU A 503 34.99 -10.20 7.86
N GLY A 504 35.77 -10.29 6.79
CA GLY A 504 36.98 -9.46 6.59
C GLY A 504 36.65 -7.97 6.62
N LEU A 505 35.60 -7.54 5.89
CA LEU A 505 35.15 -6.15 5.86
C LEU A 505 34.65 -5.67 7.24
N ALA A 506 33.99 -6.54 8.02
CA ALA A 506 33.57 -6.23 9.38
C ALA A 506 34.79 -5.98 10.30
N GLN A 507 35.80 -6.84 10.24
CA GLN A 507 37.05 -6.69 11.04
C GLN A 507 37.81 -5.42 10.68
N GLU A 508 37.90 -5.09 9.38
CA GLU A 508 38.50 -3.82 8.93
C GLU A 508 37.69 -2.62 9.44
N ALA A 509 36.35 -2.68 9.36
CA ALA A 509 35.44 -1.63 9.87
C ALA A 509 35.59 -1.43 11.39
N PHE A 510 35.69 -2.50 12.16
CA PHE A 510 35.97 -2.45 13.60
C PHE A 510 37.34 -1.87 13.92
N SER A 511 38.36 -2.19 13.12
CA SER A 511 39.70 -1.62 13.27
C SER A 511 39.69 -0.11 13.05
N VAL A 512 38.92 0.40 12.09
CA VAL A 512 38.76 1.84 11.83
C VAL A 512 38.05 2.56 13.00
N VAL A 513 37.05 1.93 13.61
CA VAL A 513 36.29 2.50 14.72
C VAL A 513 36.95 2.28 16.08
N GLY A 514 37.81 1.25 16.20
CA GLY A 514 38.50 0.89 17.43
C GLY A 514 37.67 0.03 18.40
N ARG A 515 36.47 -0.44 17.99
CA ARG A 515 35.62 -1.35 18.77
C ARG A 515 34.76 -2.22 17.90
N GLU A 516 34.35 -3.36 18.41
CA GLU A 516 33.34 -4.21 17.78
C GLU A 516 31.92 -3.72 18.12
N PHE A 517 31.00 -3.87 17.16
CA PHE A 517 29.58 -3.58 17.33
C PHE A 517 28.76 -4.23 16.20
N ASN A 518 27.45 -4.22 16.31
CA ASN A 518 26.58 -4.81 15.28
C ASN A 518 26.37 -3.86 14.09
N LEU A 519 27.06 -4.14 12.97
CA LEU A 519 26.94 -3.40 11.70
C LEU A 519 25.52 -3.44 11.10
N GLY A 520 24.69 -4.41 11.51
CA GLY A 520 23.28 -4.48 11.12
C GLY A 520 22.33 -3.65 12.01
N SER A 521 22.83 -3.08 13.13
CA SER A 521 21.99 -2.30 14.05
C SER A 521 21.95 -0.82 13.68
N PRO A 522 20.81 -0.26 13.21
CA PRO A 522 20.72 1.16 12.89
C PRO A 522 21.04 2.08 14.07
N LYS A 523 20.73 1.66 15.30
CA LYS A 523 20.99 2.42 16.52
C LYS A 523 22.50 2.52 16.80
N GLN A 524 23.23 1.40 16.75
CA GLN A 524 24.66 1.38 16.97
C GLN A 524 25.43 2.09 15.83
N LEU A 525 24.96 1.96 14.60
CA LEU A 525 25.51 2.68 13.47
C LEU A 525 25.39 4.19 13.61
N GLN A 526 24.25 4.69 14.11
CA GLN A 526 24.07 6.12 14.35
C GLN A 526 25.06 6.65 15.39
N GLU A 527 25.30 5.91 16.47
CA GLU A 527 26.32 6.24 17.48
C GLU A 527 27.71 6.31 16.86
N VAL A 528 28.11 5.27 16.13
CA VAL A 528 29.41 5.23 15.45
C VAL A 528 29.57 6.36 14.44
N LEU A 529 28.58 6.54 13.54
CA LEU A 529 28.69 7.53 12.47
C LEU A 529 28.70 8.97 12.99
N PHE A 530 27.82 9.30 13.94
CA PHE A 530 27.54 10.69 14.31
C PHE A 530 28.18 11.11 15.64
N GLU A 531 28.55 10.14 16.51
CA GLU A 531 29.17 10.42 17.81
C GLU A 531 30.65 10.04 17.82
N ASP A 532 31.00 8.80 17.40
CA ASP A 532 32.41 8.36 17.39
C ASP A 532 33.19 8.99 16.24
N LEU A 533 32.68 8.91 15.01
CA LEU A 533 33.36 9.42 13.80
C LEU A 533 32.99 10.89 13.47
N GLN A 534 32.04 11.48 14.18
CA GLN A 534 31.58 12.87 14.03
C GLN A 534 31.23 13.25 12.58
N LEU A 535 30.74 12.31 11.79
CA LEU A 535 30.27 12.57 10.45
C LEU A 535 28.99 13.43 10.46
N PRO A 536 28.72 14.20 9.40
CA PRO A 536 27.50 14.98 9.29
C PRO A 536 26.24 14.13 9.45
N LYS A 537 25.29 14.62 10.24
CA LYS A 537 24.02 13.93 10.47
C LYS A 537 23.20 13.86 9.20
N THR A 538 22.70 12.70 8.87
CA THR A 538 21.80 12.45 7.75
C THR A 538 20.38 12.96 8.04
N ARG A 539 19.42 12.77 7.09
CA ARG A 539 18.02 13.17 7.30
C ARG A 539 17.43 12.48 8.55
N LYS A 540 16.68 13.23 9.33
CA LYS A 540 15.99 12.73 10.52
C LYS A 540 14.78 11.88 10.13
N THR A 541 14.61 10.74 10.78
CA THR A 541 13.45 9.84 10.69
C THR A 541 12.70 9.81 12.03
N LYS A 542 11.61 9.05 12.13
CA LYS A 542 10.87 8.88 13.41
C LYS A 542 11.72 8.22 14.50
N THR A 543 12.70 7.39 14.13
CA THR A 543 13.53 6.57 15.04
C THR A 543 14.98 7.04 15.16
N GLY A 544 15.33 8.17 14.56
CA GLY A 544 16.70 8.73 14.58
C GLY A 544 17.15 9.25 13.21
N TYR A 545 18.43 9.17 12.91
CA TYR A 545 18.98 9.57 11.61
C TYR A 545 19.02 8.38 10.67
N SER A 546 18.68 8.60 9.39
CA SER A 546 18.68 7.50 8.40
C SER A 546 20.10 6.93 8.20
N THR A 547 20.17 5.61 8.21
CA THR A 547 21.35 4.83 7.84
C THR A 547 21.12 4.00 6.58
N ASP A 548 20.15 4.38 5.74
CA ASP A 548 19.85 3.71 4.48
C ASP A 548 21.04 3.75 3.54
N ALA A 549 21.23 2.71 2.73
CA ALA A 549 22.40 2.57 1.86
C ALA A 549 22.57 3.76 0.90
N ALA A 550 21.48 4.28 0.32
CA ALA A 550 21.51 5.44 -0.57
C ALA A 550 21.99 6.71 0.17
N VAL A 551 21.49 6.93 1.39
CA VAL A 551 21.86 8.09 2.21
C VAL A 551 23.32 8.00 2.67
N LEU A 552 23.79 6.79 2.97
CA LEU A 552 25.21 6.56 3.32
C LEU A 552 26.13 6.68 2.10
N ALA A 553 25.67 6.32 0.90
CA ALA A 553 26.42 6.54 -0.33
C ALA A 553 26.56 8.04 -0.64
N ASP A 554 25.47 8.83 -0.48
CA ASP A 554 25.53 10.30 -0.60
C ASP A 554 26.47 10.91 0.46
N LEU A 555 26.47 10.37 1.68
CA LEU A 555 27.38 10.78 2.74
C LEU A 555 28.83 10.44 2.41
N GLN A 556 29.10 9.26 1.85
CA GLN A 556 30.44 8.85 1.40
C GLN A 556 30.94 9.74 0.26
N GLU A 557 30.06 10.17 -0.64
CA GLU A 557 30.45 11.06 -1.74
C GLU A 557 30.79 12.47 -1.25
N SER A 558 29.96 13.00 -0.33
CA SER A 558 30.14 14.36 0.21
C SER A 558 31.20 14.45 1.30
N HIS A 559 31.38 13.39 2.09
CA HIS A 559 32.32 13.31 3.21
C HIS A 559 32.99 11.93 3.23
N PRO A 560 33.93 11.67 2.31
CA PRO A 560 34.60 10.38 2.18
C PRO A 560 35.24 9.90 3.48
N HIS A 561 34.86 8.71 3.92
CA HIS A 561 35.41 8.09 5.11
C HIS A 561 35.63 6.59 4.90
N PRO A 562 36.79 6.00 5.31
CA PRO A 562 37.05 4.57 5.10
C PRO A 562 35.99 3.66 5.67
N PHE A 563 35.46 3.97 6.84
CA PHE A 563 34.38 3.23 7.48
C PHE A 563 33.12 3.14 6.61
N LEU A 564 32.67 4.24 5.97
CA LEU A 564 31.51 4.25 5.09
C LEU A 564 31.67 3.34 3.89
N SER A 565 32.87 3.34 3.27
CA SER A 565 33.16 2.43 2.16
C SER A 565 33.09 0.96 2.59
N LEU A 566 33.71 0.62 3.73
CA LEU A 566 33.68 -0.74 4.29
C LEU A 566 32.25 -1.17 4.67
N LEU A 567 31.49 -0.30 5.30
CA LEU A 567 30.10 -0.55 5.66
C LEU A 567 29.21 -0.82 4.44
N LEU A 568 29.35 -0.03 3.37
CA LEU A 568 28.59 -0.22 2.15
C LEU A 568 28.94 -1.54 1.47
N GLN A 569 30.23 -1.88 1.36
CA GLN A 569 30.68 -3.16 0.82
C GLN A 569 30.23 -4.36 1.68
N HIS A 570 30.29 -4.24 3.00
CA HIS A 570 29.80 -5.28 3.93
C HIS A 570 28.29 -5.53 3.73
N ARG A 571 27.50 -4.47 3.62
CA ARG A 571 26.05 -4.58 3.38
C ARG A 571 25.74 -5.21 2.03
N GLU A 572 26.51 -4.86 0.99
CA GLU A 572 26.36 -5.47 -0.34
C GLU A 572 26.66 -6.97 -0.29
N ALA A 573 27.78 -7.38 0.29
CA ALA A 573 28.14 -8.79 0.44
C ALA A 573 27.11 -9.57 1.27
N THR A 574 26.61 -8.99 2.37
CA THR A 574 25.60 -9.59 3.22
C THR A 574 24.26 -9.74 2.48
N LYS A 575 23.85 -8.72 1.72
CA LYS A 575 22.61 -8.77 0.91
C LYS A 575 22.67 -9.83 -0.17
N LEU A 576 23.80 -9.93 -0.90
CA LEU A 576 23.98 -10.95 -1.92
C LEU A 576 23.96 -12.35 -1.31
N ARG A 577 24.62 -12.53 -0.16
CA ARG A 577 24.60 -13.80 0.58
C ARG A 577 23.17 -14.20 0.98
N GLN A 578 22.36 -13.27 1.49
CA GLN A 578 20.96 -13.54 1.83
C GLN A 578 20.13 -13.98 0.60
N ILE A 579 20.35 -13.36 -0.57
CA ILE A 579 19.72 -13.78 -1.82
C ILE A 579 20.11 -15.22 -2.15
N ILE A 580 21.39 -15.56 -2.08
CA ILE A 580 21.91 -16.89 -2.38
C ILE A 580 21.37 -17.92 -1.39
N GLU A 581 21.35 -17.64 -0.10
CA GLU A 581 20.82 -18.55 0.94
C GLU A 581 19.30 -18.79 0.73
N SER A 582 18.57 -17.76 0.31
CA SER A 582 17.15 -17.90 -0.03
C SER A 582 16.93 -18.79 -1.25
N LEU A 583 17.77 -18.66 -2.28
CA LEU A 583 17.73 -19.50 -3.47
C LEU A 583 18.11 -20.96 -3.14
N ASP A 584 19.16 -21.16 -2.38
CA ASP A 584 19.68 -22.46 -2.00
C ASP A 584 18.64 -23.26 -1.16
N THR A 585 17.99 -22.58 -0.23
CA THR A 585 16.91 -23.19 0.58
C THR A 585 15.67 -23.55 -0.25
N ALA A 586 15.46 -22.86 -1.38
CA ALA A 586 14.31 -23.11 -2.27
C ALA A 586 14.56 -24.23 -3.30
N ILE A 587 15.75 -24.81 -3.35
CA ILE A 587 16.06 -25.94 -4.26
C ILE A 587 15.29 -27.18 -3.80
N GLY A 588 14.44 -27.70 -4.67
CA GLY A 588 13.72 -28.96 -4.42
C GLY A 588 14.59 -30.21 -4.62
N ASP A 589 14.06 -31.38 -4.30
CA ASP A 589 14.74 -32.68 -4.44
C ASP A 589 15.14 -32.99 -5.88
N ASP A 590 14.49 -32.37 -6.85
CA ASP A 590 14.78 -32.46 -8.29
C ASP A 590 15.77 -31.40 -8.78
N HIS A 591 16.49 -30.74 -7.87
CA HIS A 591 17.46 -29.67 -8.15
C HIS A 591 16.85 -28.46 -8.88
N ARG A 592 15.54 -28.22 -8.72
CA ARG A 592 14.87 -27.07 -9.35
C ARG A 592 14.34 -26.09 -8.30
N VAL A 593 14.46 -24.81 -8.61
CA VAL A 593 13.84 -23.73 -7.87
C VAL A 593 12.51 -23.38 -8.55
N ARG A 594 11.47 -23.20 -7.73
CA ARG A 594 10.14 -22.82 -8.16
C ARG A 594 9.75 -21.52 -7.47
N THR A 595 9.73 -20.46 -8.26
CA THR A 595 9.19 -19.18 -7.77
C THR A 595 7.66 -19.17 -7.85
N THR A 596 7.03 -18.26 -7.16
CA THR A 596 5.61 -17.94 -7.33
C THR A 596 5.48 -16.58 -8.02
N TYR A 597 4.87 -16.53 -9.19
CA TYR A 597 4.55 -15.29 -9.88
C TYR A 597 3.26 -14.70 -9.33
N VAL A 598 3.27 -13.40 -9.03
CA VAL A 598 2.10 -12.66 -8.56
C VAL A 598 1.66 -11.69 -9.65
N GLN A 599 0.52 -11.99 -10.29
CA GLN A 599 -0.06 -11.11 -11.33
C GLN A 599 -0.63 -9.83 -10.74
N THR A 600 -1.17 -9.90 -9.52
CA THR A 600 -1.81 -8.79 -8.80
C THR A 600 -0.83 -7.92 -8.00
N GLY A 601 0.47 -8.19 -8.11
CA GLY A 601 1.51 -7.52 -7.31
C GLY A 601 1.90 -6.11 -7.80
N SER A 602 1.52 -5.74 -9.02
CA SER A 602 1.87 -4.45 -9.63
C SER A 602 0.65 -3.77 -10.22
N GLN A 603 0.50 -2.47 -9.96
CA GLN A 603 -0.58 -1.66 -10.53
C GLN A 603 -0.47 -1.46 -12.05
N THR A 604 0.68 -1.76 -12.66
CA THR A 604 0.92 -1.61 -14.11
C THR A 604 0.74 -2.89 -14.90
N GLY A 605 0.36 -4.00 -14.25
CA GLY A 605 0.24 -5.30 -14.91
C GLY A 605 1.56 -6.09 -15.02
N ARG A 606 2.70 -5.53 -14.56
CA ARG A 606 3.95 -6.29 -14.48
C ARG A 606 3.82 -7.45 -13.50
N LEU A 607 4.42 -8.58 -13.82
CA LEU A 607 4.56 -9.70 -12.89
C LEU A 607 5.56 -9.35 -11.79
N SER A 608 5.31 -9.82 -10.59
CA SER A 608 6.31 -9.90 -9.53
C SER A 608 6.54 -11.37 -9.15
N SER A 609 7.66 -11.68 -8.53
CA SER A 609 7.96 -13.03 -8.07
C SER A 609 8.27 -13.06 -6.58
N THR A 610 7.84 -14.14 -5.92
CA THR A 610 8.09 -14.37 -4.48
C THR A 610 8.46 -15.85 -4.26
N ASP A 611 9.06 -16.14 -3.14
CA ASP A 611 9.32 -17.45 -2.61
C ASP A 611 10.03 -18.44 -3.59
N PRO A 612 11.21 -18.12 -4.10
CA PRO A 612 12.06 -16.94 -3.88
C PRO A 612 11.81 -15.82 -4.90
N ASN A 613 12.14 -14.56 -4.55
CA ASN A 613 12.05 -13.46 -5.50
C ASN A 613 13.24 -13.45 -6.46
N LEU A 614 13.02 -13.97 -7.68
CA LEU A 614 14.03 -14.05 -8.73
C LEU A 614 14.30 -12.70 -9.43
N GLN A 615 13.37 -11.73 -9.32
CA GLN A 615 13.55 -10.38 -9.88
C GLN A 615 14.53 -9.51 -9.09
N ASN A 616 14.88 -9.92 -7.87
CA ASN A 616 15.89 -9.25 -7.04
C ASN A 616 17.34 -9.67 -7.35
N ILE A 617 17.55 -10.63 -8.26
CA ILE A 617 18.87 -11.03 -8.71
C ILE A 617 19.48 -9.85 -9.48
N PRO A 618 20.62 -9.28 -9.04
CA PRO A 618 21.20 -8.13 -9.71
C PRO A 618 21.60 -8.47 -11.15
N VAL A 619 21.62 -7.48 -12.04
CA VAL A 619 21.84 -7.73 -13.49
C VAL A 619 23.23 -7.25 -13.94
N ARG A 620 23.87 -6.29 -13.25
CA ARG A 620 24.97 -5.49 -13.82
C ARG A 620 26.35 -5.71 -13.20
N THR A 621 26.45 -6.47 -12.12
CA THR A 621 27.71 -6.68 -11.41
C THR A 621 28.32 -8.04 -11.73
N GLU A 622 29.62 -8.22 -11.49
CA GLU A 622 30.31 -9.51 -11.65
C GLU A 622 29.72 -10.56 -10.71
N GLU A 623 29.36 -10.18 -9.51
CA GLU A 623 28.70 -11.04 -8.53
C GLU A 623 27.33 -11.52 -9.03
N SER A 624 26.59 -10.67 -9.74
CA SER A 624 25.30 -11.08 -10.34
C SER A 624 25.45 -12.10 -11.44
N ARG A 625 26.50 -12.02 -12.23
CA ARG A 625 26.84 -13.03 -13.25
C ARG A 625 27.10 -14.38 -12.61
N ARG A 626 27.77 -14.42 -11.46
CA ARG A 626 28.02 -15.66 -10.70
C ARG A 626 26.73 -16.27 -10.15
N ILE A 627 25.79 -15.46 -9.67
CA ILE A 627 24.47 -15.98 -9.27
C ILE A 627 23.73 -16.56 -10.49
N ARG A 628 23.76 -15.87 -11.62
CA ARG A 628 23.12 -16.34 -12.85
C ARG A 628 23.74 -17.63 -13.40
N SER A 629 25.03 -17.84 -13.23
CA SER A 629 25.69 -19.10 -13.65
C SER A 629 25.27 -20.31 -12.83
N ALA A 630 24.62 -20.12 -11.66
CA ALA A 630 24.03 -21.22 -10.91
C ALA A 630 22.72 -21.73 -11.52
N PHE A 631 22.05 -20.95 -12.38
CA PHE A 631 20.84 -21.35 -13.08
C PHE A 631 21.25 -22.04 -14.39
N GLU A 632 21.19 -23.34 -14.40
CA GLU A 632 21.72 -24.18 -15.49
C GLU A 632 20.60 -24.91 -16.24
N VAL A 633 21.01 -25.46 -17.39
CA VAL A 633 20.14 -26.33 -18.15
C VAL A 633 19.82 -27.60 -17.36
N GLY A 634 18.54 -27.98 -17.29
CA GLY A 634 18.11 -29.17 -16.59
C GLY A 634 18.43 -30.47 -17.30
N GLU A 635 18.34 -31.58 -16.58
CA GLU A 635 18.56 -32.91 -17.12
C GLU A 635 17.57 -33.21 -18.27
N GLY A 636 18.09 -33.70 -19.37
CA GLY A 636 17.32 -34.03 -20.61
C GLY A 636 17.18 -32.85 -21.57
N TYR A 637 17.74 -31.68 -21.29
CA TYR A 637 17.76 -30.51 -22.16
C TYR A 637 19.19 -30.19 -22.62
N GLU A 638 19.34 -29.43 -23.72
CA GLU A 638 20.65 -29.15 -24.27
C GLU A 638 21.17 -27.74 -24.01
N ALA A 639 20.28 -26.75 -23.86
CA ALA A 639 20.66 -25.36 -23.71
C ALA A 639 19.55 -24.53 -23.04
N LEU A 640 19.95 -23.39 -22.46
CA LEU A 640 19.07 -22.28 -22.16
C LEU A 640 19.07 -21.29 -23.33
N LEU A 641 17.89 -20.84 -23.70
CA LEU A 641 17.70 -19.71 -24.61
C LEU A 641 17.16 -18.57 -23.78
N THR A 642 17.87 -17.42 -23.83
CA THR A 642 17.34 -16.16 -23.30
C THR A 642 16.88 -15.27 -24.43
N ALA A 643 15.80 -14.55 -24.21
CA ALA A 643 15.29 -13.59 -25.18
C ALA A 643 14.84 -12.32 -24.46
N ASP A 644 15.36 -11.18 -24.89
CA ASP A 644 15.08 -9.87 -24.28
C ASP A 644 14.66 -8.84 -25.31
N TYR A 645 13.73 -7.97 -24.95
CA TYR A 645 13.35 -6.85 -25.79
C TYR A 645 14.37 -5.72 -25.71
N SER A 646 14.86 -5.29 -26.86
CA SER A 646 15.72 -4.13 -26.95
C SER A 646 14.89 -2.84 -26.80
N GLN A 647 14.98 -2.17 -25.63
CA GLN A 647 14.44 -0.85 -25.37
C GLN A 647 12.90 -0.75 -25.59
N ILE A 648 12.14 -1.73 -25.12
CA ILE A 648 10.70 -1.82 -25.37
C ILE A 648 9.94 -0.55 -24.97
N GLU A 649 10.23 0.04 -23.80
CA GLU A 649 9.54 1.24 -23.33
C GLU A 649 9.76 2.45 -24.25
N MET A 650 10.94 2.59 -24.86
CA MET A 650 11.23 3.65 -25.81
C MET A 650 10.53 3.43 -27.17
N ARG A 651 10.38 2.16 -27.57
CA ARG A 651 9.63 1.81 -28.78
C ARG A 651 8.14 2.09 -28.62
N ILE A 652 7.59 1.76 -27.45
CA ILE A 652 6.21 2.12 -27.07
C ILE A 652 6.03 3.63 -27.02
N MET A 653 7.00 4.37 -26.47
CA MET A 653 6.96 5.84 -26.46
C MET A 653 6.96 6.41 -27.89
N ALA A 654 7.78 5.88 -28.79
CA ALA A 654 7.80 6.28 -30.19
C ALA A 654 6.43 6.08 -30.86
N HIS A 655 5.82 4.92 -30.64
CA HIS A 655 4.48 4.60 -31.14
C HIS A 655 3.40 5.53 -30.59
N LEU A 656 3.31 5.63 -29.25
CA LEU A 656 2.27 6.42 -28.57
C LEU A 656 2.37 7.92 -28.82
N SER A 657 3.58 8.44 -28.94
CA SER A 657 3.80 9.86 -29.25
C SER A 657 3.64 10.19 -30.74
N GLY A 658 3.82 9.19 -31.62
CA GLY A 658 3.91 9.42 -33.07
C GLY A 658 5.10 10.30 -33.47
N ASP A 659 6.16 10.39 -32.67
CA ASP A 659 7.31 11.24 -32.93
C ASP A 659 8.12 10.69 -34.10
N GLU A 660 8.08 11.42 -35.23
CA GLU A 660 8.74 11.00 -36.47
C GLU A 660 10.25 10.78 -36.29
N GLY A 661 10.91 11.58 -35.44
CA GLY A 661 12.33 11.46 -35.17
C GLY A 661 12.69 10.18 -34.41
N LEU A 662 11.86 9.77 -33.45
CA LEU A 662 12.06 8.51 -32.73
C LEU A 662 11.70 7.32 -33.61
N ILE A 663 10.64 7.41 -34.39
CA ILE A 663 10.23 6.35 -35.35
C ILE A 663 11.33 6.13 -36.40
N GLU A 664 11.88 7.21 -36.97
CA GLU A 664 13.00 7.14 -37.90
C GLU A 664 14.24 6.45 -37.25
N ALA A 665 14.55 6.82 -36.00
CA ALA A 665 15.68 6.27 -35.28
C ALA A 665 15.59 4.73 -35.14
N PHE A 666 14.42 4.21 -34.79
CA PHE A 666 14.21 2.77 -34.66
C PHE A 666 14.16 2.05 -36.00
N ASN A 667 13.58 2.68 -37.03
CA ASN A 667 13.48 2.06 -38.37
C ASN A 667 14.81 2.09 -39.12
N SER A 668 15.75 2.99 -38.80
CA SER A 668 17.08 3.02 -39.42
C SER A 668 18.00 1.88 -38.98
N GLY A 669 17.66 1.17 -37.88
CA GLY A 669 18.51 0.13 -37.30
C GLY A 669 19.78 0.64 -36.62
N GLU A 670 19.92 1.96 -36.45
CA GLU A 670 21.08 2.57 -35.77
C GLU A 670 20.92 2.53 -34.23
N ASP A 671 22.04 2.72 -33.52
CA ASP A 671 21.99 2.86 -32.05
C ASP A 671 21.16 4.09 -31.67
N LEU A 672 19.98 3.86 -31.07
CA LEU A 672 19.04 4.91 -30.67
C LEU A 672 19.72 6.04 -29.91
N HIS A 673 20.56 5.70 -28.91
CA HIS A 673 21.19 6.72 -28.08
C HIS A 673 22.25 7.52 -28.82
N ARG A 674 22.87 6.93 -29.83
CA ARG A 674 23.79 7.65 -30.72
C ARG A 674 23.01 8.55 -31.67
N PHE A 675 21.95 8.06 -32.27
CA PHE A 675 21.08 8.83 -33.16
C PHE A 675 20.44 10.01 -32.44
N VAL A 676 19.81 9.77 -31.28
CA VAL A 676 19.22 10.82 -30.45
C VAL A 676 20.30 11.80 -29.97
N GLY A 677 21.48 11.31 -29.58
CA GLY A 677 22.62 12.14 -29.16
C GLY A 677 23.10 13.07 -30.27
N ALA A 678 23.27 12.56 -31.48
CA ALA A 678 23.63 13.37 -32.63
C ALA A 678 22.64 14.55 -32.84
N ARG A 679 21.35 14.24 -32.76
CA ARG A 679 20.27 15.25 -32.92
C ARG A 679 20.18 16.24 -31.76
N VAL A 680 20.33 15.80 -30.52
CA VAL A 680 20.28 16.64 -29.32
C VAL A 680 21.49 17.57 -29.23
N PHE A 681 22.69 17.04 -29.45
CA PHE A 681 23.92 17.84 -29.36
C PHE A 681 24.30 18.55 -30.69
N GLY A 682 23.59 18.28 -31.76
CA GLY A 682 23.85 18.89 -33.07
C GLY A 682 25.18 18.49 -33.69
N VAL A 683 25.59 17.23 -33.52
CA VAL A 683 26.82 16.63 -34.05
C VAL A 683 26.50 15.48 -34.99
N GLU A 684 27.50 15.03 -35.79
CA GLU A 684 27.32 13.83 -36.59
C GLU A 684 27.26 12.59 -35.69
N PRO A 685 26.55 11.51 -36.08
CA PRO A 685 26.44 10.28 -35.30
C PRO A 685 27.78 9.67 -34.89
N SER A 686 28.81 9.78 -35.75
CA SER A 686 30.19 9.33 -35.49
C SER A 686 30.87 10.09 -34.36
N ASP A 687 30.46 11.35 -34.13
CA ASP A 687 31.10 12.28 -33.18
C ASP A 687 30.42 12.22 -31.79
N VAL A 688 29.35 11.41 -31.63
CA VAL A 688 28.71 11.18 -30.33
C VAL A 688 29.66 10.44 -29.42
N THR A 689 30.16 11.13 -28.41
CA THR A 689 31.07 10.57 -27.43
C THR A 689 30.35 9.62 -26.47
N PRO A 690 31.07 8.70 -25.80
CA PRO A 690 30.46 7.84 -24.75
C PRO A 690 29.78 8.63 -23.64
N ALA A 691 30.29 9.79 -23.27
CA ALA A 691 29.70 10.70 -22.28
C ALA A 691 28.37 11.28 -22.78
N MET A 692 28.29 11.73 -24.03
CA MET A 692 27.04 12.21 -24.66
C MET A 692 26.01 11.09 -24.72
N ARG A 693 26.42 9.88 -25.15
CA ARG A 693 25.54 8.71 -25.20
C ARG A 693 24.95 8.36 -23.83
N THR A 694 25.77 8.42 -22.78
CA THR A 694 25.30 8.20 -21.40
C THR A 694 24.30 9.26 -20.95
N LYS A 695 24.57 10.55 -21.26
CA LYS A 695 23.64 11.65 -20.95
C LYS A 695 22.30 11.46 -21.65
N VAL A 696 22.32 11.11 -22.95
CA VAL A 696 21.10 10.86 -23.73
C VAL A 696 20.32 9.67 -23.21
N LYS A 697 20.99 8.56 -22.88
CA LYS A 697 20.35 7.39 -22.27
C LYS A 697 19.62 7.77 -21.00
N ALA A 698 20.29 8.48 -20.09
CA ALA A 698 19.69 8.91 -18.84
C ALA A 698 18.54 9.91 -19.05
N MET A 699 18.64 10.79 -20.04
CA MET A 699 17.54 11.69 -20.41
C MET A 699 16.33 10.95 -20.95
N SER A 700 16.54 10.07 -21.94
CA SER A 700 15.43 9.37 -22.61
C SER A 700 14.63 8.55 -21.62
N TYR A 701 15.30 7.76 -20.77
CA TYR A 701 14.62 7.01 -19.70
C TYR A 701 14.05 7.94 -18.62
N GLY A 702 14.82 8.94 -18.19
CA GLY A 702 14.35 9.89 -17.17
C GLY A 702 13.09 10.64 -17.57
N LEU A 703 12.95 11.00 -18.84
CA LEU A 703 11.74 11.67 -19.35
C LEU A 703 10.52 10.74 -19.38
N VAL A 704 10.71 9.48 -19.79
CA VAL A 704 9.67 8.45 -19.72
C VAL A 704 9.16 8.27 -18.29
N TYR A 705 10.07 8.33 -17.30
CA TYR A 705 9.73 8.24 -15.87
C TYR A 705 9.32 9.56 -15.22
N GLY A 706 9.14 10.63 -16.00
CA GLY A 706 8.70 11.92 -15.49
C GLY A 706 9.71 12.61 -14.58
N LEU A 707 11.01 12.38 -14.78
CA LEU A 707 12.08 13.03 -14.02
C LEU A 707 12.06 14.55 -14.25
N SER A 708 12.11 15.30 -13.14
CA SER A 708 12.34 16.74 -13.19
C SER A 708 13.80 17.08 -13.53
N ALA A 709 14.06 18.34 -13.90
CA ALA A 709 15.42 18.83 -14.11
C ALA A 709 16.32 18.59 -12.87
N PHE A 710 15.76 18.67 -11.67
CA PHE A 710 16.44 18.35 -10.43
C PHE A 710 16.79 16.85 -10.33
N GLY A 711 15.86 15.95 -10.67
CA GLY A 711 16.12 14.51 -10.71
C GLY A 711 17.19 14.14 -11.73
N LEU A 712 17.12 14.73 -12.93
CA LEU A 712 18.07 14.53 -14.01
C LEU A 712 19.48 15.06 -13.65
N SER A 713 19.57 16.23 -13.00
CA SER A 713 20.84 16.81 -12.57
C SER A 713 21.57 15.90 -11.56
N LYS A 714 20.82 15.32 -10.60
CA LYS A 714 21.37 14.33 -9.66
C LYS A 714 21.83 13.05 -10.36
N GLN A 715 21.03 12.51 -11.28
CA GLN A 715 21.35 11.27 -11.98
C GLN A 715 22.60 11.41 -12.87
N LEU A 716 22.76 12.56 -13.52
CA LEU A 716 23.89 12.87 -14.42
C LEU A 716 25.07 13.54 -13.72
N ARG A 717 24.90 13.93 -12.45
CA ARG A 717 25.91 14.69 -11.67
C ARG A 717 26.33 15.98 -12.37
N ILE A 718 25.34 16.74 -12.87
CA ILE A 718 25.51 18.03 -13.55
C ILE A 718 24.71 19.10 -12.83
N GLU A 719 25.01 20.37 -13.13
CA GLU A 719 24.24 21.50 -12.62
C GLU A 719 22.76 21.43 -13.08
N GLN A 720 21.83 21.89 -12.24
CA GLN A 720 20.39 21.87 -12.55
C GLN A 720 20.07 22.73 -13.79
N SER A 721 20.80 23.79 -14.01
CA SER A 721 20.70 24.64 -15.21
C SER A 721 21.06 23.88 -16.48
N GLU A 722 22.14 23.08 -16.45
CA GLU A 722 22.55 22.22 -17.55
C GLU A 722 21.53 21.13 -17.83
N ALA A 723 21.01 20.46 -16.79
CA ALA A 723 19.95 19.46 -16.93
C ALA A 723 18.68 20.05 -17.58
N LYS A 724 18.30 21.26 -17.17
CA LYS A 724 17.16 21.99 -17.76
C LYS A 724 17.39 22.31 -19.22
N GLN A 725 18.61 22.74 -19.58
CA GLN A 725 18.96 23.05 -20.97
C GLN A 725 18.89 21.79 -21.85
N LEU A 726 19.47 20.66 -21.38
CA LEU A 726 19.39 19.37 -22.08
C LEU A 726 17.95 18.92 -22.31
N MET A 727 17.06 19.10 -21.32
CA MET A 727 15.62 18.79 -21.48
C MET A 727 14.96 19.69 -22.55
N VAL A 728 15.31 20.97 -22.59
CA VAL A 728 14.78 21.90 -23.61
C VAL A 728 15.26 21.47 -25.01
N GLU A 729 16.52 21.13 -25.16
CA GLU A 729 17.10 20.66 -26.43
C GLU A 729 16.49 19.33 -26.89
N TYR A 730 16.29 18.38 -25.97
CA TYR A 730 15.61 17.13 -26.26
C TYR A 730 14.19 17.38 -26.78
N PHE A 731 13.38 18.15 -26.05
CA PHE A 731 12.00 18.43 -26.45
C PHE A 731 11.87 19.38 -27.65
N ALA A 732 12.90 20.13 -27.99
CA ALA A 732 12.93 20.85 -29.25
C ALA A 732 13.09 19.93 -30.47
N ARG A 733 13.72 18.76 -30.27
CA ARG A 733 13.91 17.73 -31.31
C ARG A 733 12.79 16.70 -31.34
N PHE A 734 12.27 16.34 -30.16
CA PHE A 734 11.22 15.33 -29.96
C PHE A 734 9.97 15.98 -29.34
N GLY A 735 9.39 16.91 -30.09
CA GLY A 735 8.26 17.72 -29.61
C GLY A 735 6.99 16.91 -29.38
N ALA A 736 6.75 15.90 -30.21
CA ALA A 736 5.58 15.04 -30.10
C ALA A 736 5.63 14.20 -28.81
N VAL A 737 6.80 13.79 -28.34
CA VAL A 737 6.96 13.14 -27.03
C VAL A 737 6.48 14.03 -25.90
N ARG A 738 6.92 15.30 -25.88
CA ARG A 738 6.47 16.27 -24.86
C ARG A 738 4.96 16.46 -24.88
N ASP A 739 4.40 16.60 -26.08
CA ASP A 739 2.98 16.90 -26.25
C ASP A 739 2.13 15.69 -25.86
N TYR A 740 2.57 14.47 -26.19
CA TYR A 740 1.97 13.21 -25.74
C TYR A 740 1.97 13.12 -24.21
N LEU A 741 3.12 13.33 -23.56
CA LEU A 741 3.24 13.24 -22.10
C LEU A 741 2.28 14.23 -21.40
N ARG A 742 2.17 15.45 -21.91
CA ARG A 742 1.23 16.45 -21.38
C ARG A 742 -0.23 16.04 -21.60
N ALA A 743 -0.55 15.56 -22.80
CA ALA A 743 -1.90 15.13 -23.15
C ALA A 743 -2.34 13.93 -22.29
N SER A 744 -1.44 12.96 -22.01
CA SER A 744 -1.71 11.81 -21.15
C SER A 744 -2.12 12.22 -19.74
N VAL A 745 -1.40 13.17 -19.12
CA VAL A 745 -1.77 13.67 -17.78
C VAL A 745 -3.07 14.44 -17.82
N MET A 746 -3.30 15.28 -18.85
CA MET A 746 -4.56 16.02 -18.98
C MET A 746 -5.74 15.07 -19.13
N LYS A 747 -5.63 14.07 -20.02
CA LYS A 747 -6.65 13.03 -20.19
C LYS A 747 -6.89 12.27 -18.88
N ALA A 748 -5.83 11.85 -18.18
CA ALA A 748 -5.96 11.15 -16.92
C ALA A 748 -6.65 11.98 -15.82
N LYS A 749 -6.44 13.31 -15.79
CA LYS A 749 -7.18 14.23 -14.90
C LYS A 749 -8.67 14.33 -15.23
N GLU A 750 -9.01 14.24 -16.51
CA GLU A 750 -10.40 14.32 -16.98
C GLU A 750 -11.17 13.03 -16.72
N VAL A 751 -10.57 11.86 -17.06
CA VAL A 751 -11.27 10.57 -17.00
C VAL A 751 -11.00 9.78 -15.71
N GLY A 752 -10.01 10.19 -14.90
CA GLY A 752 -9.64 9.54 -13.64
C GLY A 752 -8.69 8.34 -13.77
N TYR A 753 -8.29 7.95 -14.97
CA TYR A 753 -7.42 6.80 -15.22
C TYR A 753 -6.50 6.98 -16.43
N THR A 754 -5.50 6.12 -16.54
CA THR A 754 -4.71 5.92 -17.77
C THR A 754 -5.01 4.55 -18.36
N GLU A 755 -4.70 4.36 -19.65
CA GLU A 755 -5.00 3.15 -20.40
C GLU A 755 -3.79 2.71 -21.23
N THR A 756 -3.53 1.39 -21.31
CA THR A 756 -2.51 0.81 -22.20
C THR A 756 -3.03 0.70 -23.63
N ILE A 757 -2.15 0.35 -24.58
CA ILE A 757 -2.54 0.11 -25.99
C ILE A 757 -3.52 -1.06 -26.14
N PHE A 758 -3.64 -1.93 -25.11
CA PHE A 758 -4.56 -3.07 -25.08
C PHE A 758 -5.81 -2.83 -24.24
N GLY A 759 -5.98 -1.63 -23.64
CA GLY A 759 -7.19 -1.30 -22.89
C GLY A 759 -7.11 -1.55 -21.38
N ARG A 760 -5.96 -1.96 -20.83
CA ARG A 760 -5.77 -2.05 -19.38
C ARG A 760 -5.85 -0.69 -18.76
N ARG A 761 -6.69 -0.52 -17.74
CA ARG A 761 -6.88 0.75 -17.04
C ARG A 761 -6.19 0.76 -15.69
N ARG A 762 -5.59 1.91 -15.36
CA ARG A 762 -5.08 2.20 -14.03
C ARG A 762 -5.71 3.48 -13.50
N PRO A 763 -6.53 3.41 -12.45
CA PRO A 763 -7.14 4.57 -11.81
C PRO A 763 -6.10 5.43 -11.07
N PHE A 764 -6.32 6.76 -11.04
CA PHE A 764 -5.46 7.74 -10.37
C PHE A 764 -6.29 8.73 -9.57
N PRO A 765 -6.91 8.33 -8.44
CA PRO A 765 -7.72 9.23 -7.62
C PRO A 765 -6.93 10.44 -7.11
N ASP A 766 -5.63 10.28 -6.84
CA ASP A 766 -4.76 11.35 -6.34
C ASP A 766 -4.47 12.47 -7.36
N LEU A 767 -4.81 12.32 -8.64
CA LEU A 767 -4.71 13.41 -9.60
C LEU A 767 -5.62 14.60 -9.27
N ALA A 768 -6.72 14.35 -8.56
CA ALA A 768 -7.63 15.37 -8.04
C ALA A 768 -7.25 15.84 -6.61
N SER A 769 -6.22 15.28 -5.99
CA SER A 769 -5.83 15.60 -4.62
C SER A 769 -5.42 17.07 -4.48
N PRO A 770 -5.91 17.80 -3.47
CA PRO A 770 -5.44 19.13 -3.13
C PRO A 770 -4.00 19.12 -2.56
N ASN A 771 -3.54 17.96 -2.07
CA ASN A 771 -2.16 17.79 -1.63
C ASN A 771 -1.23 17.78 -2.85
N ARG A 772 -0.41 18.83 -2.96
CA ARG A 772 0.52 19.01 -4.07
C ARG A 772 1.47 17.83 -4.25
N VAL A 773 1.97 17.24 -3.17
CA VAL A 773 2.93 16.12 -3.23
C VAL A 773 2.27 14.86 -3.77
N LEU A 774 1.05 14.52 -3.31
CA LEU A 774 0.27 13.38 -3.80
C LEU A 774 -0.07 13.59 -5.27
N ARG A 775 -0.58 14.78 -5.64
CA ARG A 775 -0.90 15.11 -7.01
C ARG A 775 0.29 15.02 -7.96
N GLU A 776 1.45 15.62 -7.59
CA GLU A 776 2.67 15.54 -8.41
C GLU A 776 3.22 14.10 -8.52
N ASN A 777 3.05 13.28 -7.48
CA ASN A 777 3.39 11.85 -7.53
C ASN A 777 2.45 11.10 -8.49
N ALA A 778 1.15 11.35 -8.40
CA ALA A 778 0.15 10.76 -9.28
C ALA A 778 0.37 11.18 -10.74
N GLU A 779 0.69 12.45 -11.01
CA GLU A 779 1.03 12.94 -12.35
C GLU A 779 2.25 12.21 -12.93
N ARG A 780 3.32 12.02 -12.16
CA ARG A 780 4.49 11.23 -12.60
C ARG A 780 4.15 9.77 -12.86
N ALA A 781 3.35 9.16 -11.99
CA ALA A 781 2.92 7.78 -12.17
C ALA A 781 1.98 7.62 -13.39
N ALA A 782 1.13 8.61 -13.66
CA ALA A 782 0.23 8.61 -14.82
C ALA A 782 0.97 8.77 -16.16
N LEU A 783 2.11 9.49 -16.18
CA LEU A 783 2.98 9.55 -17.37
C LEU A 783 3.53 8.18 -17.76
N ASN A 784 3.93 7.41 -16.77
CA ASN A 784 4.67 6.15 -16.96
C ASN A 784 3.73 4.94 -17.14
N ALA A 785 2.54 4.97 -16.54
CA ALA A 785 1.64 3.82 -16.50
C ALA A 785 1.23 3.28 -17.88
N PRO A 786 0.90 4.09 -18.91
CA PRO A 786 0.57 3.57 -20.24
C PRO A 786 1.74 2.83 -20.89
N ILE A 787 2.96 3.32 -20.71
CA ILE A 787 4.17 2.76 -21.32
C ILE A 787 4.56 1.46 -20.63
N GLN A 788 4.68 1.47 -19.30
CA GLN A 788 5.01 0.27 -18.55
C GLN A 788 3.92 -0.80 -18.63
N GLY A 789 2.65 -0.39 -18.60
CA GLY A 789 1.55 -1.32 -18.71
C GLY A 789 1.52 -1.97 -20.11
N SER A 790 1.71 -1.20 -21.18
CA SER A 790 1.78 -1.73 -22.52
C SER A 790 2.97 -2.69 -22.72
N ALA A 791 4.13 -2.38 -22.12
CA ALA A 791 5.27 -3.28 -22.13
C ALA A 791 4.96 -4.61 -21.42
N ALA A 792 4.25 -4.55 -20.28
CA ALA A 792 3.83 -5.74 -19.54
C ALA A 792 2.83 -6.59 -20.35
N ASP A 793 1.87 -5.96 -21.01
CA ASP A 793 0.89 -6.64 -21.86
C ASP A 793 1.57 -7.30 -23.08
N ILE A 794 2.47 -6.59 -23.77
CA ILE A 794 3.28 -7.13 -24.88
C ILE A 794 4.06 -8.37 -24.44
N MET A 795 4.70 -8.29 -23.27
CA MET A 795 5.50 -9.37 -22.73
C MET A 795 4.64 -10.62 -22.42
N LYS A 796 3.45 -10.41 -21.83
CA LYS A 796 2.49 -11.49 -21.58
C LYS A 796 1.99 -12.12 -22.88
N ILE A 797 1.62 -11.31 -23.86
CA ILE A 797 1.17 -11.79 -25.18
C ILE A 797 2.27 -12.62 -25.85
N ALA A 798 3.51 -12.15 -25.84
CA ALA A 798 4.64 -12.90 -26.36
C ALA A 798 4.81 -14.24 -25.63
N LEU A 799 4.77 -14.23 -24.30
CA LEU A 799 4.84 -15.42 -23.46
C LEU A 799 3.76 -16.45 -23.83
N LEU A 800 2.52 -16.00 -23.98
CA LEU A 800 1.38 -16.85 -24.33
C LEU A 800 1.57 -17.50 -25.69
N HIS A 801 1.90 -16.71 -26.72
CA HIS A 801 2.06 -17.22 -28.07
C HIS A 801 3.25 -18.19 -28.20
N ILE A 802 4.36 -17.91 -27.46
CA ILE A 802 5.51 -18.84 -27.42
C ILE A 802 5.09 -20.17 -26.79
N HIS A 803 4.44 -20.10 -25.60
CA HIS A 803 3.98 -21.29 -24.89
C HIS A 803 3.03 -22.16 -25.76
N ASP A 804 2.08 -21.52 -26.44
CA ASP A 804 1.11 -22.19 -27.27
C ASP A 804 1.74 -22.79 -28.53
N ASP A 805 2.67 -22.09 -29.19
CA ASP A 805 3.35 -22.59 -30.37
C ASP A 805 4.28 -23.76 -30.03
N LEU A 806 5.04 -23.71 -28.94
CA LEU A 806 5.87 -24.84 -28.51
C LEU A 806 5.02 -26.09 -28.30
N ARG A 807 3.82 -25.97 -27.76
CA ARG A 807 2.89 -27.07 -27.53
C ARG A 807 2.23 -27.56 -28.83
N SER A 808 1.80 -26.64 -29.70
CA SER A 808 1.12 -26.96 -30.94
C SER A 808 2.05 -27.64 -31.93
N GLU A 809 3.35 -27.25 -31.93
CA GLU A 809 4.40 -27.95 -32.74
C GLU A 809 4.93 -29.19 -32.01
N GLN A 810 4.36 -29.58 -30.86
CA GLN A 810 4.74 -30.76 -30.07
C GLN A 810 6.22 -30.79 -29.65
N LEU A 811 6.80 -29.61 -29.41
CA LEU A 811 8.16 -29.49 -28.91
C LEU A 811 8.22 -29.79 -27.41
N SER A 812 9.33 -30.36 -26.96
CA SER A 812 9.62 -30.64 -25.57
C SER A 812 10.25 -29.44 -24.84
N SER A 813 10.70 -28.46 -25.60
CA SER A 813 11.22 -27.17 -25.12
C SER A 813 10.12 -26.40 -24.39
N ARG A 814 10.49 -25.65 -23.33
CA ARG A 814 9.51 -24.99 -22.48
C ARG A 814 10.02 -23.67 -21.91
N VAL A 815 9.11 -22.72 -21.68
CA VAL A 815 9.43 -21.46 -20.98
C VAL A 815 9.55 -21.77 -19.50
N LEU A 816 10.61 -21.26 -18.86
CA LEU A 816 10.88 -21.44 -17.44
C LEU A 816 10.66 -20.16 -16.64
N LEU A 817 11.19 -19.03 -17.11
CA LEU A 817 11.17 -17.78 -16.38
C LEU A 817 10.80 -16.60 -17.28
N GLN A 818 10.12 -15.64 -16.65
CA GLN A 818 10.00 -14.26 -17.12
C GLN A 818 10.60 -13.33 -16.06
N ILE A 819 11.66 -12.63 -16.39
CA ILE A 819 12.33 -11.67 -15.48
C ILE A 819 12.43 -10.33 -16.19
N HIS A 820 11.69 -9.33 -15.71
CA HIS A 820 11.54 -8.03 -16.38
C HIS A 820 11.07 -8.19 -17.83
N ASP A 821 11.88 -7.80 -18.79
CA ASP A 821 11.60 -7.86 -20.24
C ASP A 821 12.30 -9.08 -20.93
N GLU A 822 12.84 -10.03 -20.12
CA GLU A 822 13.57 -11.22 -20.56
C GLU A 822 12.76 -12.50 -20.31
N LEU A 823 12.78 -13.41 -21.29
CA LEU A 823 12.30 -14.79 -21.16
C LEU A 823 13.48 -15.75 -21.11
N VAL A 824 13.36 -16.79 -20.28
CA VAL A 824 14.30 -17.93 -20.25
C VAL A 824 13.56 -19.20 -20.66
N VAL A 825 14.03 -19.85 -21.71
CA VAL A 825 13.46 -21.06 -22.29
C VAL A 825 14.46 -22.19 -22.17
N GLU A 826 14.03 -23.35 -21.71
CA GLU A 826 14.82 -24.57 -21.66
C GLU A 826 14.59 -25.36 -22.96
N VAL A 827 15.64 -25.56 -23.74
CA VAL A 827 15.57 -26.11 -25.09
C VAL A 827 15.93 -27.59 -25.10
N ALA A 828 15.05 -28.42 -25.64
CA ALA A 828 15.28 -29.85 -25.75
C ALA A 828 16.27 -30.18 -26.89
N PRO A 829 16.95 -31.35 -26.86
CA PRO A 829 17.92 -31.73 -27.85
C PRO A 829 17.36 -31.74 -29.27
N GLY A 830 18.02 -30.98 -30.16
CA GLY A 830 17.63 -30.88 -31.56
C GLY A 830 16.49 -29.91 -31.87
N GLU A 831 15.95 -29.20 -30.85
CA GLU A 831 14.82 -28.27 -31.04
C GLU A 831 15.26 -26.78 -31.11
N TRP A 832 16.58 -26.49 -31.10
CA TRP A 832 17.08 -25.12 -31.01
C TRP A 832 16.51 -24.21 -32.11
N ASP A 833 16.66 -24.61 -33.40
CA ASP A 833 16.28 -23.75 -34.53
C ASP A 833 14.76 -23.49 -34.57
N ALA A 834 13.94 -24.50 -34.18
CA ALA A 834 12.50 -24.33 -34.07
C ALA A 834 12.11 -23.41 -32.92
N THR A 835 12.71 -23.60 -31.75
CA THR A 835 12.44 -22.80 -30.57
C THR A 835 12.85 -21.33 -30.75
N GLU A 836 14.09 -21.08 -31.28
CA GLU A 836 14.56 -19.71 -31.55
C GLU A 836 13.66 -19.00 -32.58
N ARG A 837 13.24 -19.70 -33.65
CA ARG A 837 12.33 -19.16 -34.64
C ARG A 837 10.99 -18.75 -34.03
N ILE A 838 10.39 -19.60 -33.21
CA ILE A 838 9.14 -19.30 -32.49
C ILE A 838 9.31 -18.09 -31.59
N VAL A 839 10.36 -18.10 -30.74
CA VAL A 839 10.61 -17.02 -29.78
C VAL A 839 10.79 -15.68 -30.50
N ARG A 840 11.64 -15.61 -31.52
CA ARG A 840 11.86 -14.39 -32.30
C ARG A 840 10.58 -13.89 -32.98
N ALA A 841 9.84 -14.81 -33.62
CA ALA A 841 8.61 -14.45 -34.33
C ALA A 841 7.55 -13.91 -33.32
N ARG A 842 7.28 -14.66 -32.25
CA ARG A 842 6.21 -14.29 -31.30
C ARG A 842 6.53 -13.08 -30.43
N MET A 843 7.78 -12.85 -30.08
CA MET A 843 8.20 -11.59 -29.46
C MET A 843 8.17 -10.41 -30.45
N GLY A 844 8.63 -10.61 -31.67
CA GLY A 844 8.63 -9.58 -32.71
C GLY A 844 7.23 -9.12 -33.14
N ASP A 845 6.26 -10.04 -33.14
CA ASP A 845 4.90 -9.83 -33.62
C ASP A 845 3.88 -9.65 -32.47
N ALA A 846 4.35 -9.49 -31.21
CA ALA A 846 3.46 -9.41 -30.04
C ALA A 846 2.58 -8.14 -30.00
N ALA A 847 2.92 -7.10 -30.76
CA ALA A 847 2.13 -5.87 -30.89
C ALA A 847 2.37 -5.22 -32.25
N ASP A 848 1.33 -4.61 -32.82
CA ASP A 848 1.42 -3.78 -34.02
C ASP A 848 1.81 -2.35 -33.65
N LEU A 849 3.11 -2.10 -33.63
CA LEU A 849 3.67 -0.78 -33.34
C LEU A 849 4.20 -0.10 -34.62
N SER A 850 4.30 1.22 -34.60
CA SER A 850 4.92 2.02 -35.70
C SER A 850 6.43 1.79 -35.85
N VAL A 851 7.02 1.02 -34.94
CA VAL A 851 8.43 0.65 -34.92
C VAL A 851 8.58 -0.86 -34.67
N PRO A 852 9.59 -1.55 -35.21
CA PRO A 852 9.75 -2.97 -34.95
C PRO A 852 10.07 -3.25 -33.49
N LEU A 853 9.62 -4.40 -32.97
CA LEU A 853 10.07 -4.99 -31.72
C LEU A 853 11.34 -5.80 -31.98
N ASP A 854 12.49 -5.29 -31.55
CA ASP A 854 13.78 -5.94 -31.72
C ASP A 854 14.07 -6.89 -30.57
N VAL A 855 14.40 -8.14 -30.87
CA VAL A 855 14.57 -9.23 -29.90
C VAL A 855 16.02 -9.75 -29.96
N GLN A 856 16.72 -9.63 -28.85
CA GLN A 856 18.05 -10.21 -28.66
C GLN A 856 17.88 -11.63 -28.11
N VAL A 857 18.55 -12.60 -28.73
CA VAL A 857 18.49 -14.02 -28.33
C VAL A 857 19.89 -14.51 -28.04
N GLY A 858 20.10 -15.11 -26.87
CA GLY A 858 21.34 -15.75 -26.48
C GLY A 858 21.18 -17.24 -26.23
N ARG A 859 22.29 -17.97 -26.25
CA ARG A 859 22.38 -19.39 -26.01
C ARG A 859 23.49 -19.74 -25.04
N GLY A 860 23.19 -20.53 -24.02
CA GLY A 860 24.19 -20.98 -23.07
C GLY A 860 23.80 -22.23 -22.34
N ARG A 861 24.70 -22.79 -21.56
CA ARG A 861 24.42 -23.89 -20.62
C ARG A 861 23.95 -23.42 -19.27
N ASP A 862 24.16 -22.17 -18.96
CA ASP A 862 23.62 -21.49 -17.81
C ASP A 862 23.07 -20.11 -18.21
N TRP A 863 22.35 -19.47 -17.31
CA TRP A 863 21.72 -18.18 -17.59
C TRP A 863 22.73 -17.05 -17.85
N ASN A 864 23.91 -17.08 -17.23
CA ASN A 864 24.93 -16.08 -17.49
C ASN A 864 25.57 -16.24 -18.88
N GLU A 865 25.86 -17.49 -19.30
CA GLU A 865 26.40 -17.79 -20.63
C GLU A 865 25.40 -17.43 -21.73
N ALA A 866 24.11 -17.64 -21.45
CA ALA A 866 23.03 -17.27 -22.36
C ALA A 866 22.71 -15.76 -22.39
N ALA A 867 23.28 -14.93 -21.49
CA ALA A 867 23.02 -13.51 -21.47
C ALA A 867 23.61 -12.77 -22.69
N HIS A 868 23.02 -11.61 -23.07
CA HIS A 868 23.37 -10.78 -24.23
C HIS A 868 24.43 -9.74 -23.94
#